data_c8ac5dbeb8701abf33a81da43d812b7a
#
_entry.id   c8ac5dbeb8701abf33a81da43d812b7a
#
_cell.length_a   1.000
_cell.length_b   1.000
_cell.length_c   1.000
_cell.angle_alpha   90.00
_cell.angle_beta   90.00
_cell.angle_gamma   90.00
#
_symmetry.space_group_name_H-M   'P 1'
#
loop_
_entity.id
_entity.type
_entity.pdbx_description
1 polymer ?
#
loop_
_entity_poly.entity_id
_entity_poly.type
_entity_poly.pdbx_seq_one_letter_code
_entity_poly.pdbx_strand_id
1 'polypeptide(L)'
;MTEEEKIELASEEYGASKIQVLEGLEAVRKRPAMYIGDVHFRGLHHLVYEVVDNSIDEAMAGFCDTIDVRILPGNSISVLDNGRGIPTGMHPKEHRSALEVVLTVLHAGGKFDKGSYKVSGGLHGVGVSCVNALSTHLTAEVYREGQIFKQEYECGKPLYDVKVVGQTDKHGTRITFTPDGSIFQTTEYDYSTLANRMRELAYLNHGITITLTDEREKDENGDYRSETFYSENGLVDFIAYLDDNRVKLIPEPIYISGEKNDVPVEIALEYNDEYKENLHSYVNNINTIEGGTHLQGFRSGLTRSFNAYVEKSGLSEKLEKTKVKISPDDFREGLTAVISVKVPEPQFEGQTKTKLGNDEVMGIVNSIVGQQLSDYLEEHPKEAKVIFDKIVLAAQARQAARKARETVQRKGALSGFSLPGKLADCSDRDPAKTELYLVEGDSAGGSAKQGRDRNFQAILPLRGKILNVEKAMQHRVFDSDEIKNIYTALGVTIGTEEDSQALNLEKLRYHKVIIMTDADVDGSHITTLILTFFFRYMRELIENGYVYCATPPLYLIKRGTKPIRYCWTDEERFAAMAELTKNGTVSGYDVQRYKGLGEMNPEQLWETTMDPANRTLRQVTIENAMEADHIFSMLMGDEVAPRREFIEQNATYANIDA
;
A
#
# COMPACT_ATOMS: atom_id res chain seq x y z
N MET A 1 43.69 24.60 -11.01
CA MET A 1 42.35 25.18 -11.05
C MET A 1 41.86 25.43 -9.64
N THR A 2 41.66 26.67 -9.29
CA THR A 2 41.12 27.08 -7.99
C THR A 2 39.62 26.75 -7.94
N GLU A 3 39.05 26.72 -6.75
CA GLU A 3 37.61 26.50 -6.57
C GLU A 3 36.76 27.60 -7.27
N GLU A 4 37.29 28.83 -7.30
CA GLU A 4 36.70 29.96 -8.02
C GLU A 4 36.71 29.75 -9.54
N GLU A 5 37.79 29.25 -10.14
CA GLU A 5 37.85 28.89 -11.56
C GLU A 5 36.89 27.73 -11.93
N LYS A 6 36.61 26.79 -11.01
CA LYS A 6 35.61 25.74 -11.19
C LYS A 6 34.17 26.27 -11.13
N ILE A 7 33.91 27.22 -10.24
CA ILE A 7 32.60 27.87 -10.11
C ILE A 7 32.33 28.77 -11.32
N GLU A 8 33.32 29.50 -11.82
CA GLU A 8 33.21 30.35 -13.00
C GLU A 8 33.01 29.51 -14.29
N LEU A 9 33.76 28.42 -14.47
CA LEU A 9 33.53 27.45 -15.55
C LEU A 9 32.13 26.80 -15.46
N ALA A 10 31.67 26.43 -14.27
CA ALA A 10 30.36 25.86 -14.07
C ALA A 10 29.23 26.89 -14.34
N SER A 11 29.46 28.18 -14.07
CA SER A 11 28.50 29.24 -14.35
C SER A 11 28.45 29.62 -15.84
N GLU A 12 29.58 29.61 -16.54
CA GLU A 12 29.64 29.75 -18.00
C GLU A 12 29.05 28.55 -18.73
N GLU A 13 29.13 27.35 -18.15
CA GLU A 13 28.48 26.15 -18.67
C GLU A 13 26.96 26.13 -18.49
N TYR A 14 26.38 26.89 -17.56
CA TYR A 14 24.93 26.96 -17.30
C TYR A 14 24.31 28.15 -18.06
N GLY A 15 24.27 28.05 -19.38
CA GLY A 15 23.67 29.06 -20.24
C GLY A 15 22.23 28.72 -20.71
N ALA A 16 21.52 29.68 -21.25
CA ALA A 16 20.14 29.53 -21.76
C ALA A 16 20.01 28.38 -22.81
N SER A 17 21.09 28.05 -23.51
CA SER A 17 21.15 26.95 -24.48
C SER A 17 21.07 25.55 -23.85
N LYS A 18 21.29 25.43 -22.53
CA LYS A 18 21.17 24.16 -21.78
C LYS A 18 19.78 23.95 -21.17
N ILE A 19 18.91 24.96 -21.22
CA ILE A 19 17.52 24.81 -20.82
C ILE A 19 16.79 24.04 -21.92
N GLN A 20 16.51 22.76 -21.68
CA GLN A 20 15.73 21.91 -22.56
C GLN A 20 14.25 22.07 -22.27
N VAL A 21 13.49 22.48 -23.26
CA VAL A 21 12.02 22.42 -23.22
C VAL A 21 11.61 21.06 -23.75
N LEU A 22 10.97 20.28 -22.90
CA LEU A 22 10.41 18.97 -23.28
C LEU A 22 8.93 19.17 -23.60
N GLU A 23 8.53 18.81 -24.81
CA GLU A 23 7.14 18.95 -25.24
C GLU A 23 6.44 17.58 -25.32
N GLY A 24 5.16 17.57 -24.94
CA GLY A 24 4.28 16.41 -25.11
C GLY A 24 4.76 15.14 -24.41
N LEU A 25 4.66 14.00 -25.09
CA LEU A 25 4.94 12.68 -24.54
C LEU A 25 6.44 12.40 -24.30
N GLU A 26 7.34 13.19 -24.88
CA GLU A 26 8.79 13.07 -24.58
C GLU A 26 9.11 13.44 -23.15
N ALA A 27 8.36 14.40 -22.56
CA ALA A 27 8.49 14.75 -21.14
C ALA A 27 8.13 13.56 -20.23
N VAL A 28 7.07 12.81 -20.58
CA VAL A 28 6.65 11.62 -19.86
C VAL A 28 7.73 10.53 -19.89
N ARG A 29 8.27 10.23 -21.07
CA ARG A 29 9.33 9.20 -21.22
C ARG A 29 10.61 9.58 -20.47
N LYS A 30 10.96 10.87 -20.42
CA LYS A 30 12.18 11.36 -19.75
C LYS A 30 12.04 11.45 -18.23
N ARG A 31 10.83 11.66 -17.72
CA ARG A 31 10.52 11.79 -16.29
C ARG A 31 9.25 11.01 -15.91
N PRO A 32 9.21 9.68 -16.13
CA PRO A 32 7.99 8.88 -15.94
C PRO A 32 7.46 8.93 -14.51
N ALA A 33 8.35 8.96 -13.51
CA ALA A 33 7.97 9.01 -12.11
C ALA A 33 7.13 10.25 -11.73
N MET A 34 7.22 11.35 -12.47
CA MET A 34 6.36 12.53 -12.25
C MET A 34 4.89 12.26 -12.59
N TYR A 35 4.59 11.28 -13.44
CA TYR A 35 3.25 10.98 -13.95
C TYR A 35 2.65 9.71 -13.34
N ILE A 36 3.48 8.69 -13.09
CA ILE A 36 3.04 7.37 -12.60
C ILE A 36 3.61 7.00 -11.21
N GLY A 37 4.31 7.92 -10.55
CA GLY A 37 4.86 7.76 -9.21
C GLY A 37 6.24 7.13 -9.18
N ASP A 38 6.44 5.97 -9.78
CA ASP A 38 7.74 5.28 -9.89
C ASP A 38 7.87 4.48 -11.20
N VAL A 39 9.01 3.85 -11.43
CA VAL A 39 9.28 2.98 -12.60
C VAL A 39 9.53 1.52 -12.20
N HIS A 40 9.16 1.17 -10.98
CA HIS A 40 9.25 -0.18 -10.44
C HIS A 40 7.91 -0.92 -10.60
N PHE A 41 7.72 -1.91 -9.76
CA PHE A 41 6.51 -2.75 -9.72
C PHE A 41 5.22 -1.91 -9.64
N ARG A 42 5.16 -0.91 -8.74
CA ARG A 42 3.98 -0.08 -8.51
C ARG A 42 3.61 0.76 -9.73
N GLY A 43 4.60 1.44 -10.33
CA GLY A 43 4.38 2.25 -11.53
C GLY A 43 3.97 1.42 -12.74
N LEU A 44 4.46 0.17 -12.86
CA LEU A 44 4.04 -0.76 -13.90
C LEU A 44 2.54 -1.08 -13.80
N HIS A 45 2.06 -1.45 -12.60
CA HIS A 45 0.64 -1.78 -12.37
C HIS A 45 -0.25 -0.55 -12.52
N HIS A 46 0.26 0.65 -12.21
CA HIS A 46 -0.46 1.90 -12.40
C HIS A 46 -0.87 2.16 -13.86
N LEU A 47 -0.10 1.67 -14.84
CA LEU A 47 -0.51 1.75 -16.26
C LEU A 47 -1.85 1.03 -16.51
N VAL A 48 -2.05 -0.12 -15.88
CA VAL A 48 -3.31 -0.88 -15.99
C VAL A 48 -4.43 -0.10 -15.33
N TYR A 49 -4.18 0.47 -14.15
CA TYR A 49 -5.18 1.25 -13.42
C TYR A 49 -5.65 2.45 -14.23
N GLU A 50 -4.76 3.18 -14.89
CA GLU A 50 -5.14 4.33 -15.73
C GLU A 50 -6.06 3.96 -16.90
N VAL A 51 -5.90 2.76 -17.47
CA VAL A 51 -6.79 2.29 -18.53
C VAL A 51 -8.12 1.80 -17.97
N VAL A 52 -8.10 1.02 -16.91
CA VAL A 52 -9.32 0.50 -16.24
C VAL A 52 -10.15 1.64 -15.67
N ASP A 53 -9.52 2.64 -15.03
CA ASP A 53 -10.21 3.81 -14.46
C ASP A 53 -10.96 4.62 -15.54
N ASN A 54 -10.51 4.61 -16.80
CA ASN A 54 -11.27 5.20 -17.90
C ASN A 54 -12.57 4.42 -18.21
N SER A 55 -12.51 3.10 -18.13
CA SER A 55 -13.70 2.24 -18.29
C SER A 55 -14.66 2.40 -17.09
N ILE A 56 -14.13 2.55 -15.89
CA ILE A 56 -14.90 2.88 -14.69
C ILE A 56 -15.56 4.26 -14.78
N ASP A 57 -14.90 5.26 -15.38
CA ASP A 57 -15.50 6.58 -15.60
C ASP A 57 -16.70 6.49 -16.57
N GLU A 58 -16.65 5.61 -17.59
CA GLU A 58 -17.80 5.29 -18.44
C GLU A 58 -18.93 4.61 -17.63
N ALA A 59 -18.58 3.75 -16.68
CA ALA A 59 -19.56 3.10 -15.81
C ALA A 59 -20.21 4.11 -14.85
N MET A 60 -19.45 5.00 -14.24
CA MET A 60 -20.00 6.10 -13.42
C MET A 60 -20.89 7.05 -14.22
N ALA A 61 -20.64 7.19 -15.49
CA ALA A 61 -21.50 7.95 -16.40
C ALA A 61 -22.75 7.15 -16.86
N GLY A 62 -22.89 5.88 -16.48
CA GLY A 62 -24.04 5.02 -16.78
C GLY A 62 -23.99 4.34 -18.15
N PHE A 63 -22.82 4.27 -18.79
CA PHE A 63 -22.69 3.74 -20.16
C PHE A 63 -21.90 2.43 -20.25
N CYS A 64 -21.29 1.96 -19.15
CA CYS A 64 -20.52 0.72 -19.11
C CYS A 64 -20.95 -0.13 -17.92
N ASP A 65 -21.10 -1.42 -18.12
CA ASP A 65 -21.41 -2.42 -17.09
C ASP A 65 -20.49 -3.65 -17.12
N THR A 66 -19.62 -3.74 -18.14
CA THR A 66 -18.75 -4.89 -18.32
C THR A 66 -17.34 -4.45 -18.75
N ILE A 67 -16.34 -4.91 -18.02
CA ILE A 67 -14.92 -4.68 -18.30
C ILE A 67 -14.18 -6.02 -18.32
N ASP A 68 -13.43 -6.29 -19.39
CA ASP A 68 -12.60 -7.49 -19.56
C ASP A 68 -11.12 -7.08 -19.58
N VAL A 69 -10.36 -7.53 -18.60
CA VAL A 69 -8.92 -7.25 -18.43
C VAL A 69 -8.15 -8.54 -18.65
N ARG A 70 -7.15 -8.52 -19.51
CA ARG A 70 -6.33 -9.69 -19.84
C ARG A 70 -4.86 -9.39 -19.74
N ILE A 71 -4.13 -10.28 -19.06
CA ILE A 71 -2.68 -10.34 -19.10
C ILE A 71 -2.30 -11.29 -20.22
N LEU A 72 -1.76 -10.77 -21.31
CA LEU A 72 -1.43 -11.53 -22.49
C LEU A 72 -0.02 -12.12 -22.41
N PRO A 73 0.32 -13.17 -23.19
CA PRO A 73 1.69 -13.64 -23.35
C PRO A 73 2.64 -12.50 -23.72
N GLY A 74 3.84 -12.47 -23.10
CA GLY A 74 4.80 -11.39 -23.29
C GLY A 74 4.53 -10.16 -22.44
N ASN A 75 3.67 -10.30 -21.40
CA ASN A 75 3.34 -9.24 -20.44
C ASN A 75 2.75 -7.97 -21.10
N SER A 76 1.88 -8.16 -22.08
CA SER A 76 1.01 -7.12 -22.61
C SER A 76 -0.33 -7.15 -21.87
N ILE A 77 -0.98 -6.01 -21.75
CA ILE A 77 -2.31 -5.89 -21.14
C ILE A 77 -3.33 -5.52 -22.20
N SER A 78 -4.49 -6.14 -22.15
CA SER A 78 -5.68 -5.76 -22.94
C SER A 78 -6.83 -5.44 -21.99
N VAL A 79 -7.42 -4.26 -22.13
CA VAL A 79 -8.62 -3.82 -21.40
C VAL A 79 -9.71 -3.52 -22.43
N LEU A 80 -10.83 -4.17 -22.29
CA LEU A 80 -12.03 -3.96 -23.13
C LEU A 80 -13.19 -3.54 -22.24
N ASP A 81 -13.82 -2.43 -22.55
CA ASP A 81 -15.10 -2.01 -21.97
C ASP A 81 -16.24 -2.07 -23.01
N ASN A 82 -17.46 -2.02 -22.51
CA ASN A 82 -18.67 -1.86 -23.34
C ASN A 82 -19.28 -0.45 -23.20
N GLY A 83 -18.45 0.57 -22.97
CA GLY A 83 -18.86 1.97 -22.90
C GLY A 83 -19.24 2.57 -24.25
N ARG A 84 -19.33 3.91 -24.31
CA ARG A 84 -19.70 4.64 -25.56
C ARG A 84 -18.66 4.54 -26.67
N GLY A 85 -17.43 4.16 -26.33
CA GLY A 85 -16.28 4.23 -27.22
C GLY A 85 -15.71 5.65 -27.36
N ILE A 86 -14.38 5.77 -27.37
CA ILE A 86 -13.70 7.05 -27.57
C ILE A 86 -14.13 7.67 -28.91
N PRO A 87 -14.44 8.98 -28.97
CA PRO A 87 -14.77 9.65 -30.25
C PRO A 87 -13.63 9.51 -31.27
N THR A 88 -13.99 9.20 -32.52
CA THR A 88 -13.03 8.98 -33.63
C THR A 88 -13.07 10.08 -34.68
N GLY A 89 -14.05 10.99 -34.58
CA GLY A 89 -14.17 12.13 -35.48
C GLY A 89 -13.00 13.11 -35.41
N MET A 90 -12.87 13.95 -36.42
CA MET A 90 -11.82 14.97 -36.52
C MET A 90 -11.99 16.05 -35.44
N HIS A 91 -10.92 16.25 -34.63
CA HIS A 91 -10.92 17.32 -33.63
C HIS A 91 -10.76 18.69 -34.26
N PRO A 92 -11.67 19.68 -33.98
CA PRO A 92 -11.74 20.92 -34.72
C PRO A 92 -10.50 21.82 -34.63
N LYS A 93 -9.75 21.74 -33.53
CA LYS A 93 -8.54 22.55 -33.32
C LYS A 93 -7.24 21.81 -33.68
N GLU A 94 -7.18 20.50 -33.41
CA GLU A 94 -5.96 19.71 -33.59
C GLU A 94 -5.81 19.17 -35.00
N HIS A 95 -6.88 19.16 -35.80
CA HIS A 95 -6.93 18.60 -37.17
C HIS A 95 -6.46 17.14 -37.26
N ARG A 96 -6.68 16.36 -36.17
CA ARG A 96 -6.42 14.94 -36.02
C ARG A 96 -7.65 14.27 -35.44
N SER A 97 -7.73 12.94 -35.48
CA SER A 97 -8.85 12.24 -34.86
C SER A 97 -8.89 12.50 -33.35
N ALA A 98 -10.07 12.57 -32.74
CA ALA A 98 -10.19 12.73 -31.29
C ALA A 98 -9.54 11.58 -30.54
N LEU A 99 -9.57 10.35 -31.08
CA LEU A 99 -8.83 9.19 -30.54
C LEU A 99 -7.32 9.48 -30.46
N GLU A 100 -6.72 9.98 -31.53
CA GLU A 100 -5.32 10.33 -31.55
C GLU A 100 -4.98 11.45 -30.57
N VAL A 101 -5.82 12.47 -30.48
CA VAL A 101 -5.64 13.57 -29.54
C VAL A 101 -5.61 13.08 -28.10
N VAL A 102 -6.58 12.23 -27.71
CA VAL A 102 -6.64 11.65 -26.34
C VAL A 102 -5.41 10.80 -26.01
N LEU A 103 -4.86 10.09 -26.99
CA LEU A 103 -3.73 9.19 -26.79
C LEU A 103 -2.35 9.86 -26.93
N THR A 104 -2.27 11.06 -27.53
CA THR A 104 -0.97 11.70 -27.83
C THR A 104 -0.77 13.09 -27.24
N VAL A 105 -1.85 13.73 -26.78
CA VAL A 105 -1.78 15.08 -26.23
C VAL A 105 -2.02 15.05 -24.72
N LEU A 106 -1.10 15.61 -23.94
CA LEU A 106 -1.29 15.78 -22.50
C LEU A 106 -2.36 16.84 -22.25
N HIS A 107 -3.14 16.64 -21.19
CA HIS A 107 -4.24 17.54 -20.81
C HIS A 107 -5.34 17.65 -21.88
N ALA A 108 -5.58 16.55 -22.62
CA ALA A 108 -6.67 16.43 -23.58
C ALA A 108 -7.65 15.33 -23.12
N GLY A 109 -8.94 15.57 -23.27
CA GLY A 109 -9.98 14.56 -22.96
C GLY A 109 -11.36 15.16 -22.74
N GLY A 110 -12.39 14.34 -22.90
CA GLY A 110 -13.79 14.73 -22.70
C GLY A 110 -14.19 14.99 -21.25
N LYS A 111 -13.32 14.66 -20.28
CA LYS A 111 -13.57 14.83 -18.84
C LYS A 111 -13.45 16.28 -18.37
N PHE A 112 -12.93 17.18 -19.19
CA PHE A 112 -12.95 18.63 -18.95
C PHE A 112 -14.32 19.27 -19.25
N ASP A 113 -15.22 18.54 -19.94
CA ASP A 113 -16.58 18.98 -20.22
C ASP A 113 -17.57 18.38 -19.21
N LYS A 114 -18.11 19.22 -18.33
CA LYS A 114 -19.11 18.82 -17.30
C LYS A 114 -20.40 18.22 -17.88
N GLY A 115 -20.68 18.47 -19.15
CA GLY A 115 -21.83 17.89 -19.87
C GLY A 115 -21.63 16.42 -20.18
N SER A 116 -20.39 15.97 -20.34
CA SER A 116 -20.04 14.59 -20.71
C SER A 116 -19.79 13.69 -19.50
N TYR A 117 -19.21 14.23 -18.41
CA TYR A 117 -18.93 13.51 -17.16
C TYR A 117 -19.20 14.44 -15.97
N LYS A 118 -20.21 14.12 -15.15
CA LYS A 118 -20.47 14.85 -13.90
C LYS A 118 -19.41 14.59 -12.84
N VAL A 119 -18.94 13.35 -12.79
CA VAL A 119 -17.92 12.85 -11.86
C VAL A 119 -16.95 11.98 -12.64
N SER A 120 -15.66 12.09 -12.39
CA SER A 120 -14.65 11.21 -12.96
C SER A 120 -13.45 11.07 -12.03
N GLY A 121 -12.77 9.92 -12.06
CA GLY A 121 -11.48 9.70 -11.39
C GLY A 121 -10.34 10.35 -12.16
N GLY A 122 -10.43 10.37 -13.49
CA GLY A 122 -9.44 10.98 -14.38
C GLY A 122 -9.59 12.49 -14.49
N LEU A 123 -8.82 13.27 -13.72
CA LEU A 123 -8.93 14.73 -13.64
C LEU A 123 -8.01 15.49 -14.58
N HIS A 124 -6.85 14.94 -14.89
CA HIS A 124 -5.76 15.69 -15.53
C HIS A 124 -5.67 15.47 -17.04
N GLY A 125 -6.43 14.49 -17.60
CA GLY A 125 -6.37 14.18 -19.03
C GLY A 125 -5.00 13.70 -19.50
N VAL A 126 -4.27 12.97 -18.63
CA VAL A 126 -2.90 12.50 -18.93
C VAL A 126 -2.76 10.99 -18.84
N GLY A 127 -3.67 10.26 -18.21
CA GLY A 127 -3.50 8.84 -17.88
C GLY A 127 -3.19 7.97 -19.09
N VAL A 128 -4.13 7.87 -20.04
CA VAL A 128 -3.95 6.97 -21.19
C VAL A 128 -2.85 7.46 -22.15
N SER A 129 -2.58 8.77 -22.23
CA SER A 129 -1.45 9.30 -23.00
C SER A 129 -0.10 8.96 -22.34
N CYS A 130 -0.03 8.90 -21.01
CA CYS A 130 1.13 8.37 -20.29
C CYS A 130 1.31 6.87 -20.55
N VAL A 131 0.24 6.05 -20.52
CA VAL A 131 0.32 4.63 -20.88
C VAL A 131 0.89 4.46 -22.28
N ASN A 132 0.40 5.25 -23.26
CA ASN A 132 0.91 5.23 -24.62
C ASN A 132 2.40 5.63 -24.70
N ALA A 133 2.81 6.69 -24.02
CA ALA A 133 4.19 7.16 -23.99
C ALA A 133 5.15 6.12 -23.38
N LEU A 134 4.72 5.37 -22.36
CA LEU A 134 5.51 4.42 -21.59
C LEU A 134 5.41 2.97 -22.12
N SER A 135 4.75 2.78 -23.27
CA SER A 135 4.62 1.50 -23.95
C SER A 135 5.47 1.44 -25.21
N THR A 136 6.07 0.27 -25.50
CA THR A 136 6.73 0.02 -26.78
C THR A 136 5.72 -0.03 -27.91
N HIS A 137 4.56 -0.61 -27.65
CA HIS A 137 3.46 -0.72 -28.61
C HIS A 137 2.12 -0.53 -27.89
N LEU A 138 1.20 0.22 -28.51
CA LEU A 138 -0.17 0.35 -28.05
C LEU A 138 -1.12 0.24 -29.26
N THR A 139 -2.18 -0.54 -29.09
CA THR A 139 -3.29 -0.64 -30.03
C THR A 139 -4.58 -0.13 -29.39
N ALA A 140 -5.24 0.80 -30.04
CA ALA A 140 -6.57 1.25 -29.67
C ALA A 140 -7.58 0.76 -30.72
N GLU A 141 -8.59 0.03 -30.28
CA GLU A 141 -9.75 -0.39 -31.08
C GLU A 141 -11.00 0.21 -30.46
N VAL A 142 -11.75 0.94 -31.25
CA VAL A 142 -12.99 1.61 -30.82
C VAL A 142 -14.17 1.06 -31.60
N TYR A 143 -15.16 0.55 -30.88
CA TYR A 143 -16.42 0.01 -31.40
C TYR A 143 -17.49 1.09 -31.28
N ARG A 144 -17.80 1.76 -32.39
CA ARG A 144 -18.70 2.89 -32.37
C ARG A 144 -19.35 3.11 -33.74
N GLU A 145 -20.61 3.56 -33.73
CA GLU A 145 -21.35 3.93 -34.97
C GLU A 145 -21.40 2.81 -36.00
N GLY A 146 -21.50 1.54 -35.50
CA GLY A 146 -21.55 0.36 -36.37
C GLY A 146 -20.21 -0.05 -36.98
N GLN A 147 -19.13 0.59 -36.61
CA GLN A 147 -17.78 0.41 -37.17
C GLN A 147 -16.75 0.08 -36.11
N ILE A 148 -15.69 -0.61 -36.52
CA ILE A 148 -14.49 -0.85 -35.73
C ILE A 148 -13.41 0.08 -36.25
N PHE A 149 -13.02 1.05 -35.42
CA PHE A 149 -11.89 1.93 -35.69
C PHE A 149 -10.64 1.39 -35.00
N LYS A 150 -9.51 1.46 -35.68
CA LYS A 150 -8.21 1.00 -35.14
C LYS A 150 -7.13 2.03 -35.43
N GLN A 151 -6.27 2.25 -34.42
CA GLN A 151 -5.01 3.01 -34.54
C GLN A 151 -3.95 2.35 -33.66
N GLU A 152 -2.71 2.33 -34.14
CA GLU A 152 -1.57 1.74 -33.45
C GLU A 152 -0.50 2.81 -33.23
N TYR A 153 0.23 2.61 -32.13
CA TYR A 153 1.25 3.55 -31.67
C TYR A 153 2.52 2.81 -31.27
N GLU A 154 3.66 3.46 -31.46
CA GLU A 154 4.95 3.00 -31.01
C GLU A 154 5.61 4.10 -30.18
N CYS A 155 5.91 3.83 -28.91
CA CYS A 155 6.48 4.78 -27.97
C CYS A 155 5.75 6.14 -27.95
N GLY A 156 4.42 6.11 -27.98
CA GLY A 156 3.55 7.30 -27.97
C GLY A 156 3.31 7.95 -29.34
N LYS A 157 3.92 7.47 -30.42
CA LYS A 157 3.78 8.04 -31.76
C LYS A 157 2.82 7.19 -32.60
N PRO A 158 1.83 7.80 -33.29
CA PRO A 158 0.94 7.06 -34.16
C PRO A 158 1.69 6.50 -35.37
N LEU A 159 1.41 5.23 -35.72
CA LEU A 159 2.00 4.60 -36.90
C LEU A 159 1.25 4.95 -38.18
N TYR A 160 0.00 5.32 -38.06
CA TYR A 160 -0.89 5.71 -39.16
C TYR A 160 -2.13 6.42 -38.59
N ASP A 161 -2.86 7.13 -39.43
CA ASP A 161 -4.15 7.75 -39.06
C ASP A 161 -5.19 6.69 -38.74
N VAL A 162 -6.19 7.03 -37.89
CA VAL A 162 -7.27 6.10 -37.52
C VAL A 162 -7.94 5.51 -38.75
N LYS A 163 -8.14 4.17 -38.74
CA LYS A 163 -8.72 3.43 -39.87
C LYS A 163 -9.94 2.65 -39.43
N VAL A 164 -10.93 2.56 -40.30
CA VAL A 164 -12.03 1.60 -40.16
C VAL A 164 -11.53 0.23 -40.64
N VAL A 165 -11.58 -0.77 -39.75
CA VAL A 165 -11.07 -2.13 -40.02
C VAL A 165 -12.18 -3.16 -40.08
N GLY A 166 -13.42 -2.82 -39.71
CA GLY A 166 -14.56 -3.72 -39.74
C GLY A 166 -15.88 -3.05 -39.37
N GLN A 167 -16.94 -3.87 -39.35
CA GLN A 167 -18.27 -3.48 -38.86
C GLN A 167 -18.56 -4.26 -37.57
N THR A 168 -19.40 -3.70 -36.70
CA THR A 168 -19.76 -4.30 -35.41
C THR A 168 -21.08 -3.79 -34.91
N ASP A 169 -21.81 -4.65 -34.19
CA ASP A 169 -23.00 -4.27 -33.42
C ASP A 169 -22.64 -3.90 -31.96
N LYS A 170 -21.37 -4.07 -31.57
CA LYS A 170 -20.88 -3.76 -30.23
C LYS A 170 -20.48 -2.29 -30.14
N HIS A 171 -20.43 -1.80 -28.90
CA HIS A 171 -19.85 -0.51 -28.56
C HIS A 171 -18.80 -0.68 -27.48
N GLY A 172 -17.90 0.29 -27.33
CA GLY A 172 -16.85 0.27 -26.31
C GLY A 172 -15.47 0.61 -26.83
N THR A 173 -14.48 0.44 -25.97
CA THR A 173 -13.06 0.67 -26.30
C THR A 173 -12.23 -0.51 -25.85
N ARG A 174 -11.28 -0.94 -26.71
CA ARG A 174 -10.22 -1.86 -26.33
C ARG A 174 -8.89 -1.15 -26.44
N ILE A 175 -8.13 -1.14 -25.35
CA ILE A 175 -6.75 -0.68 -25.32
C ILE A 175 -5.86 -1.89 -25.02
N THR A 176 -4.92 -2.18 -25.92
CA THR A 176 -3.90 -3.21 -25.69
C THR A 176 -2.54 -2.54 -25.73
N PHE A 177 -1.71 -2.76 -24.70
CA PHE A 177 -0.41 -2.11 -24.62
C PHE A 177 0.66 -3.05 -24.04
N THR A 178 1.90 -2.80 -24.45
CA THR A 178 3.10 -3.52 -23.99
C THR A 178 4.04 -2.52 -23.31
N PRO A 179 4.35 -2.66 -22.01
CA PRO A 179 5.19 -1.71 -21.29
C PRO A 179 6.63 -1.72 -21.86
N ASP A 180 7.29 -0.56 -21.77
CA ASP A 180 8.65 -0.39 -22.29
C ASP A 180 9.69 -0.84 -21.25
N GLY A 181 10.30 -2.02 -21.46
CA GLY A 181 11.36 -2.57 -20.60
C GLY A 181 12.64 -1.73 -20.55
N SER A 182 12.80 -0.70 -21.40
CA SER A 182 13.91 0.26 -21.25
C SER A 182 13.64 1.33 -20.20
N ILE A 183 12.39 1.47 -19.75
CA ILE A 183 11.93 2.45 -18.75
C ILE A 183 11.67 1.76 -17.41
N PHE A 184 10.95 0.63 -17.45
CA PHE A 184 10.58 -0.11 -16.25
C PHE A 184 11.67 -1.12 -15.86
N GLN A 185 11.92 -1.26 -14.56
CA GLN A 185 12.87 -2.26 -14.04
C GLN A 185 12.35 -3.70 -14.16
N THR A 186 11.04 -3.86 -14.15
CA THR A 186 10.33 -5.10 -14.43
C THR A 186 9.15 -4.81 -15.36
N THR A 187 8.81 -5.77 -16.21
CA THR A 187 7.61 -5.72 -17.05
C THR A 187 6.64 -6.85 -16.70
N GLU A 188 6.91 -7.58 -15.62
CA GLU A 188 6.05 -8.69 -15.18
C GLU A 188 4.91 -8.18 -14.31
N TYR A 189 3.68 -8.43 -14.74
CA TYR A 189 2.48 -8.12 -13.98
C TYR A 189 2.16 -9.21 -12.97
N ASP A 190 1.87 -8.81 -11.75
CA ASP A 190 1.34 -9.69 -10.71
C ASP A 190 -0.19 -9.77 -10.81
N TYR A 191 -0.69 -11.01 -10.94
CA TYR A 191 -2.12 -11.27 -11.07
C TYR A 191 -2.88 -10.84 -9.81
N SER A 192 -2.33 -11.15 -8.63
CA SER A 192 -3.02 -10.90 -7.36
C SER A 192 -3.21 -9.41 -7.11
N THR A 193 -2.19 -8.60 -7.43
CA THR A 193 -2.25 -7.14 -7.35
C THR A 193 -3.35 -6.56 -8.24
N LEU A 194 -3.46 -7.05 -9.48
CA LEU A 194 -4.54 -6.61 -10.39
C LEU A 194 -5.90 -7.12 -9.92
N ALA A 195 -6.01 -8.37 -9.48
CA ALA A 195 -7.25 -8.97 -8.99
C ALA A 195 -7.83 -8.19 -7.79
N ASN A 196 -6.97 -7.80 -6.85
CA ASN A 196 -7.39 -7.00 -5.69
C ASN A 196 -7.94 -5.64 -6.11
N ARG A 197 -7.30 -4.96 -7.07
CA ARG A 197 -7.81 -3.69 -7.59
C ARG A 197 -9.14 -3.86 -8.33
N MET A 198 -9.32 -4.92 -9.13
CA MET A 198 -10.57 -5.20 -9.83
C MET A 198 -11.70 -5.50 -8.84
N ARG A 199 -11.41 -6.25 -7.78
CA ARG A 199 -12.35 -6.54 -6.68
C ARG A 199 -12.79 -5.28 -5.97
N GLU A 200 -11.86 -4.41 -5.60
CA GLU A 200 -12.13 -3.11 -4.97
C GLU A 200 -13.04 -2.24 -5.85
N LEU A 201 -12.74 -2.14 -7.16
CA LEU A 201 -13.55 -1.37 -8.11
C LEU A 201 -14.96 -1.94 -8.29
N ALA A 202 -15.13 -3.26 -8.25
CA ALA A 202 -16.44 -3.89 -8.31
C ALA A 202 -17.30 -3.58 -7.08
N TYR A 203 -16.70 -3.53 -5.89
CA TYR A 203 -17.40 -3.10 -4.67
C TYR A 203 -17.77 -1.62 -4.67
N LEU A 204 -16.89 -0.76 -5.18
CA LEU A 204 -17.11 0.69 -5.24
C LEU A 204 -18.13 1.10 -6.33
N ASN A 205 -18.42 0.21 -7.29
CA ASN A 205 -19.34 0.44 -8.39
C ASN A 205 -20.28 -0.76 -8.55
N HIS A 206 -21.26 -0.86 -7.65
CA HIS A 206 -22.23 -1.98 -7.67
C HIS A 206 -22.86 -2.17 -9.04
N GLY A 207 -23.08 -3.42 -9.43
CA GLY A 207 -23.69 -3.79 -10.71
C GLY A 207 -22.72 -3.84 -11.90
N ILE A 208 -21.43 -3.45 -11.72
CA ILE A 208 -20.42 -3.63 -12.77
C ILE A 208 -19.81 -5.04 -12.68
N THR A 209 -19.56 -5.64 -13.83
CA THR A 209 -18.86 -6.93 -13.96
C THR A 209 -17.46 -6.68 -14.49
N ILE A 210 -16.44 -7.04 -13.72
CA ILE A 210 -15.03 -6.95 -14.14
C ILE A 210 -14.45 -8.35 -14.20
N THR A 211 -13.91 -8.77 -15.33
CA THR A 211 -13.24 -10.07 -15.49
C THR A 211 -11.75 -9.85 -15.68
N LEU A 212 -10.92 -10.56 -14.91
CA LEU A 212 -9.46 -10.59 -15.07
C LEU A 212 -9.05 -11.99 -15.50
N THR A 213 -8.34 -12.10 -16.62
CA THR A 213 -7.83 -13.36 -17.16
C THR A 213 -6.33 -13.28 -17.37
N ASP A 214 -5.59 -14.27 -16.88
CA ASP A 214 -4.15 -14.43 -17.14
C ASP A 214 -3.92 -15.45 -18.25
N GLU A 215 -3.56 -14.99 -19.43
CA GLU A 215 -3.31 -15.84 -20.61
C GLU A 215 -1.84 -16.24 -20.78
N ARG A 216 -0.99 -15.98 -19.79
CA ARG A 216 0.44 -16.31 -19.86
C ARG A 216 0.69 -17.81 -19.74
N GLU A 217 0.00 -18.46 -18.84
CA GLU A 217 0.13 -19.89 -18.56
C GLU A 217 -1.24 -20.54 -18.40
N LYS A 218 -1.32 -21.81 -18.79
CA LYS A 218 -2.52 -22.64 -18.60
C LYS A 218 -2.32 -23.57 -17.43
N ASP A 219 -3.39 -23.84 -16.71
CA ASP A 219 -3.41 -24.83 -15.64
C ASP A 219 -3.31 -26.27 -16.20
N GLU A 220 -3.30 -27.25 -15.30
CA GLU A 220 -3.25 -28.68 -15.65
C GLU A 220 -4.44 -29.16 -16.50
N ASN A 221 -5.57 -28.43 -16.47
CA ASN A 221 -6.78 -28.73 -17.25
C ASN A 221 -6.74 -28.07 -18.64
N GLY A 222 -5.79 -27.20 -18.90
CA GLY A 222 -5.67 -26.44 -20.13
C GLY A 222 -6.44 -25.12 -20.15
N ASP A 223 -6.94 -24.68 -18.99
CA ASP A 223 -7.66 -23.43 -18.82
C ASP A 223 -6.74 -22.30 -18.34
N TYR A 224 -7.11 -21.06 -18.65
CA TYR A 224 -6.43 -19.88 -18.13
C TYR A 224 -6.97 -19.51 -16.74
N ARG A 225 -6.12 -18.98 -15.87
CA ARG A 225 -6.56 -18.39 -14.60
C ARG A 225 -7.46 -17.20 -14.88
N SER A 226 -8.71 -17.25 -14.42
CA SER A 226 -9.70 -16.20 -14.65
C SER A 226 -10.60 -16.02 -13.42
N GLU A 227 -10.82 -14.78 -13.03
CA GLU A 227 -11.73 -14.41 -11.95
C GLU A 227 -12.70 -13.32 -12.45
N THR A 228 -13.95 -13.40 -12.03
CA THR A 228 -14.97 -12.38 -12.31
C THR A 228 -15.41 -11.73 -11.00
N PHE A 229 -15.28 -10.42 -10.94
CA PHE A 229 -15.63 -9.57 -9.80
C PHE A 229 -16.94 -8.87 -10.09
N TYR A 230 -17.89 -9.07 -9.19
CA TYR A 230 -19.23 -8.47 -9.23
C TYR A 230 -19.75 -8.29 -7.82
N SER A 231 -20.41 -7.19 -7.55
CA SER A 231 -21.11 -6.95 -6.29
C SER A 231 -22.49 -6.38 -6.55
N GLU A 232 -23.49 -6.97 -5.92
CA GLU A 232 -24.86 -6.47 -5.96
C GLU A 232 -25.11 -5.39 -4.91
N ASN A 233 -24.49 -5.55 -3.72
CA ASN A 233 -24.72 -4.67 -2.57
C ASN A 233 -23.59 -3.65 -2.34
N GLY A 234 -22.61 -3.59 -3.22
CA GLY A 234 -21.54 -2.58 -3.22
C GLY A 234 -20.74 -2.54 -1.92
N LEU A 235 -20.79 -1.41 -1.20
CA LEU A 235 -20.01 -1.22 0.01
C LEU A 235 -20.38 -2.17 1.17
N VAL A 236 -21.58 -2.71 1.19
CA VAL A 236 -21.99 -3.72 2.19
C VAL A 236 -21.22 -5.03 1.97
N ASP A 237 -21.13 -5.48 0.72
CA ASP A 237 -20.33 -6.65 0.35
C ASP A 237 -18.83 -6.38 0.60
N PHE A 238 -18.38 -5.13 0.43
CA PHE A 238 -17.02 -4.73 0.71
C PHE A 238 -16.67 -4.87 2.20
N ILE A 239 -17.55 -4.40 3.10
CA ILE A 239 -17.38 -4.59 4.55
C ILE A 239 -17.36 -6.08 4.90
N ALA A 240 -18.27 -6.87 4.33
CA ALA A 240 -18.32 -8.32 4.55
C ALA A 240 -16.99 -8.99 4.15
N TYR A 241 -16.37 -8.57 3.04
CA TYR A 241 -15.05 -9.03 2.61
C TYR A 241 -13.94 -8.61 3.57
N LEU A 242 -13.94 -7.34 4.02
CA LEU A 242 -12.92 -6.82 4.95
C LEU A 242 -12.95 -7.51 6.32
N ASP A 243 -14.15 -7.88 6.78
CA ASP A 243 -14.37 -8.48 8.10
C ASP A 243 -14.64 -10.00 8.04
N ASP A 244 -14.34 -10.65 6.92
CA ASP A 244 -14.53 -12.09 6.73
C ASP A 244 -13.86 -12.94 7.82
N ASN A 245 -12.71 -12.48 8.32
CA ASN A 245 -11.93 -13.16 9.35
C ASN A 245 -12.09 -12.54 10.77
N ARG A 246 -13.16 -11.78 11.02
CA ARG A 246 -13.42 -11.09 12.29
C ARG A 246 -14.78 -11.47 12.86
N VAL A 247 -14.91 -11.41 14.18
CA VAL A 247 -16.19 -11.67 14.85
C VAL A 247 -17.04 -10.40 14.81
N LYS A 248 -18.11 -10.45 14.04
CA LYS A 248 -19.05 -9.34 13.90
C LYS A 248 -19.86 -9.14 15.16
N LEU A 249 -20.01 -7.91 15.61
CA LEU A 249 -20.80 -7.56 16.81
C LEU A 249 -22.25 -7.22 16.48
N ILE A 250 -22.54 -6.85 15.24
CA ILE A 250 -23.88 -6.57 14.73
C ILE A 250 -24.17 -7.48 13.53
N PRO A 251 -25.43 -7.88 13.28
CA PRO A 251 -25.77 -8.88 12.27
C PRO A 251 -25.52 -8.38 10.83
N GLU A 252 -25.75 -7.09 10.58
CA GLU A 252 -25.66 -6.47 9.26
C GLU A 252 -24.87 -5.17 9.37
N PRO A 253 -24.03 -4.83 8.36
CA PRO A 253 -23.35 -3.53 8.32
C PRO A 253 -24.35 -2.37 8.28
N ILE A 254 -23.99 -1.27 8.93
CA ILE A 254 -24.75 -0.03 8.85
C ILE A 254 -24.44 0.64 7.52
N TYR A 255 -25.45 0.83 6.68
CA TYR A 255 -25.31 1.49 5.39
C TYR A 255 -25.90 2.92 5.46
N ILE A 256 -25.12 3.89 5.05
CA ILE A 256 -25.45 5.32 5.01
C ILE A 256 -25.28 5.79 3.57
N SER A 257 -26.33 6.36 2.98
CA SER A 257 -26.23 6.97 1.66
C SER A 257 -27.00 8.26 1.57
N GLY A 258 -26.47 9.23 0.86
CA GLY A 258 -27.14 10.51 0.65
C GLY A 258 -26.40 11.39 -0.32
N GLU A 259 -27.06 12.45 -0.77
CA GLU A 259 -26.50 13.44 -1.67
C GLU A 259 -26.76 14.84 -1.13
N LYS A 260 -25.74 15.69 -1.16
CA LYS A 260 -25.87 17.10 -0.77
C LYS A 260 -24.92 17.94 -1.61
N ASN A 261 -25.43 19.02 -2.21
CA ASN A 261 -24.67 19.91 -3.09
C ASN A 261 -24.00 19.16 -4.26
N ASP A 262 -24.72 18.25 -4.90
CA ASP A 262 -24.24 17.39 -6.00
C ASP A 262 -23.04 16.48 -5.62
N VAL A 263 -22.87 16.19 -4.33
CA VAL A 263 -21.85 15.26 -3.81
C VAL A 263 -22.56 14.04 -3.24
N PRO A 264 -22.66 12.94 -3.98
CA PRO A 264 -23.08 11.65 -3.45
C PRO A 264 -22.08 11.12 -2.43
N VAL A 265 -22.62 10.62 -1.32
CA VAL A 265 -21.86 10.00 -0.22
C VAL A 265 -22.44 8.64 0.06
N GLU A 266 -21.62 7.61 0.03
CA GLU A 266 -21.97 6.26 0.41
C GLU A 266 -20.97 5.76 1.46
N ILE A 267 -21.47 5.19 2.53
CA ILE A 267 -20.66 4.67 3.64
C ILE A 267 -21.26 3.36 4.10
N ALA A 268 -20.44 2.36 4.25
CA ALA A 268 -20.80 1.17 5.01
C ALA A 268 -19.85 1.04 6.20
N LEU A 269 -20.39 0.62 7.36
CA LEU A 269 -19.57 0.44 8.55
C LEU A 269 -20.10 -0.73 9.40
N GLU A 270 -19.20 -1.40 10.08
CA GLU A 270 -19.47 -2.53 10.96
C GLU A 270 -18.59 -2.45 12.22
N TYR A 271 -19.08 -3.00 13.32
CA TYR A 271 -18.29 -3.19 14.53
C TYR A 271 -17.95 -4.67 14.72
N ASN A 272 -16.70 -4.95 15.03
CA ASN A 272 -16.16 -6.27 15.30
C ASN A 272 -15.45 -6.32 16.66
N ASP A 273 -14.94 -7.48 17.05
CA ASP A 273 -14.29 -7.69 18.34
C ASP A 273 -12.83 -7.21 18.39
N GLU A 274 -12.26 -6.74 17.28
CA GLU A 274 -10.91 -6.21 17.21
C GLU A 274 -10.69 -4.93 18.02
N TYR A 275 -9.40 -4.58 18.25
CA TYR A 275 -9.01 -3.42 19.07
C TYR A 275 -8.56 -2.21 18.24
N LYS A 276 -8.74 -2.25 16.93
CA LYS A 276 -8.24 -1.23 15.98
C LYS A 276 -9.33 -0.76 15.05
N GLU A 277 -9.13 0.42 14.48
CA GLU A 277 -9.95 0.89 13.37
C GLU A 277 -9.40 0.34 12.04
N ASN A 278 -10.29 0.01 11.12
CA ASN A 278 -10.00 -0.38 9.75
C ASN A 278 -10.80 0.52 8.81
N LEU A 279 -10.22 1.66 8.42
CA LEU A 279 -10.90 2.68 7.62
C LEU A 279 -10.32 2.77 6.22
N HIS A 280 -11.20 2.66 5.23
CA HIS A 280 -10.90 2.83 3.82
C HIS A 280 -11.68 3.98 3.25
N SER A 281 -11.01 4.94 2.61
CA SER A 281 -11.67 6.13 2.09
C SER A 281 -11.37 6.35 0.62
N TYR A 282 -12.41 6.71 -0.13
CA TYR A 282 -12.36 6.82 -1.59
C TYR A 282 -13.01 8.12 -2.06
N VAL A 283 -12.40 8.72 -3.08
CA VAL A 283 -12.94 9.87 -3.79
C VAL A 283 -12.94 9.54 -5.28
N ASN A 284 -14.10 9.48 -5.92
CA ASN A 284 -14.24 9.10 -7.32
C ASN A 284 -13.51 7.77 -7.63
N ASN A 285 -13.68 6.77 -6.76
CA ASN A 285 -13.02 5.45 -6.79
C ASN A 285 -11.50 5.46 -6.57
N ILE A 286 -10.89 6.62 -6.30
CA ILE A 286 -9.47 6.72 -5.96
C ILE A 286 -9.29 6.50 -4.46
N ASN A 287 -8.41 5.58 -4.07
CA ASN A 287 -8.08 5.34 -2.68
C ASN A 287 -7.27 6.51 -2.11
N THR A 288 -7.85 7.20 -1.13
CA THR A 288 -7.20 8.31 -0.43
C THR A 288 -6.49 7.81 0.82
N ILE A 289 -5.32 7.24 0.67
CA ILE A 289 -4.56 6.57 1.75
C ILE A 289 -4.30 7.52 2.93
N GLU A 290 -4.05 8.80 2.66
CA GLU A 290 -3.85 9.84 3.69
C GLU A 290 -5.17 10.49 4.14
N GLY A 291 -6.31 9.97 3.66
CA GLY A 291 -7.64 10.47 4.02
C GLY A 291 -7.96 11.83 3.38
N GLY A 292 -8.33 12.78 4.21
CA GLY A 292 -8.74 14.12 3.80
C GLY A 292 -10.05 14.56 4.44
N THR A 293 -10.66 15.61 3.88
CA THR A 293 -11.85 16.27 4.44
C THR A 293 -13.07 15.35 4.56
N HIS A 294 -13.27 14.40 3.64
CA HIS A 294 -14.36 13.41 3.71
C HIS A 294 -14.20 12.46 4.90
N LEU A 295 -12.98 11.97 5.17
CA LEU A 295 -12.68 11.13 6.33
C LEU A 295 -12.83 11.92 7.65
N GLN A 296 -12.38 13.18 7.68
CA GLN A 296 -12.59 14.07 8.83
C GLN A 296 -14.07 14.31 9.08
N GLY A 297 -14.86 14.50 8.02
CA GLY A 297 -16.32 14.64 8.08
C GLY A 297 -16.98 13.39 8.67
N PHE A 298 -16.56 12.20 8.25
CA PHE A 298 -17.03 10.93 8.79
C PHE A 298 -16.71 10.80 10.29
N ARG A 299 -15.47 10.99 10.70
CA ARG A 299 -15.04 10.92 12.12
C ARG A 299 -15.80 11.92 13.00
N SER A 300 -16.02 13.13 12.50
CA SER A 300 -16.78 14.15 13.22
C SER A 300 -18.27 13.80 13.35
N GLY A 301 -18.87 13.29 12.26
CA GLY A 301 -20.26 12.83 12.25
C GLY A 301 -20.49 11.65 13.19
N LEU A 302 -19.59 10.65 13.14
CA LEU A 302 -19.59 9.48 14.04
C LEU A 302 -19.55 9.91 15.51
N THR A 303 -18.56 10.73 15.86
CA THR A 303 -18.38 11.25 17.24
C THR A 303 -19.61 12.00 17.72
N ARG A 304 -20.19 12.86 16.89
CA ARG A 304 -21.38 13.64 17.23
C ARG A 304 -22.60 12.75 17.48
N SER A 305 -22.85 11.77 16.61
CA SER A 305 -24.01 10.87 16.73
C SER A 305 -23.93 10.02 17.98
N PHE A 306 -22.76 9.46 18.29
CA PHE A 306 -22.58 8.67 19.50
C PHE A 306 -22.70 9.49 20.77
N ASN A 307 -22.12 10.68 20.84
CA ASN A 307 -22.29 11.57 22.00
C ASN A 307 -23.75 11.95 22.21
N ALA A 308 -24.47 12.30 21.15
CA ALA A 308 -25.89 12.62 21.23
C ALA A 308 -26.74 11.43 21.75
N TYR A 309 -26.40 10.21 21.28
CA TYR A 309 -27.09 9.01 21.78
C TYR A 309 -26.78 8.71 23.25
N VAL A 310 -25.54 8.89 23.71
CA VAL A 310 -25.17 8.74 25.13
C VAL A 310 -25.99 9.66 26.01
N GLU A 311 -26.18 10.91 25.61
CA GLU A 311 -26.99 11.88 26.37
C GLU A 311 -28.47 11.49 26.42
N LYS A 312 -29.06 11.07 25.28
CA LYS A 312 -30.46 10.70 25.17
C LYS A 312 -30.81 9.37 25.85
N SER A 313 -29.92 8.38 25.80
CA SER A 313 -30.20 7.02 26.27
C SER A 313 -30.04 6.80 27.79
N GLY A 314 -29.62 7.82 28.53
CA GLY A 314 -29.31 7.71 29.96
C GLY A 314 -28.04 6.92 30.29
N LEU A 315 -27.24 6.56 29.29
CA LEU A 315 -25.93 5.90 29.46
C LEU A 315 -24.92 6.79 30.17
N SER A 316 -25.10 8.11 30.13
CA SER A 316 -24.28 9.09 30.85
C SER A 316 -24.20 8.83 32.35
N GLU A 317 -25.32 8.48 33.01
CA GLU A 317 -25.33 8.14 34.44
C GLU A 317 -24.53 6.86 34.75
N LYS A 318 -24.53 5.89 33.83
CA LYS A 318 -23.76 4.64 33.96
C LYS A 318 -22.27 4.91 33.82
N LEU A 319 -21.89 5.80 32.90
CA LEU A 319 -20.50 6.24 32.68
C LEU A 319 -19.96 7.04 33.87
N GLU A 320 -20.75 7.94 34.46
CA GLU A 320 -20.37 8.68 35.66
C GLU A 320 -20.09 7.74 36.84
N LYS A 321 -20.93 6.73 37.04
CA LYS A 321 -20.71 5.72 38.10
C LYS A 321 -19.44 4.94 37.94
N THR A 322 -19.01 4.65 36.70
CA THR A 322 -17.77 3.92 36.39
C THR A 322 -16.56 4.84 36.36
N LYS A 323 -16.73 6.18 36.41
CA LYS A 323 -15.66 7.19 36.22
C LYS A 323 -14.89 7.03 34.92
N VAL A 324 -15.50 6.45 33.88
CA VAL A 324 -14.93 6.29 32.55
C VAL A 324 -15.29 7.49 31.69
N LYS A 325 -14.29 8.13 31.11
CA LYS A 325 -14.47 9.20 30.11
C LYS A 325 -14.24 8.61 28.73
N ILE A 326 -15.25 8.68 27.86
CA ILE A 326 -15.15 8.30 26.46
C ILE A 326 -14.41 9.40 25.70
N SER A 327 -13.54 9.03 24.78
CA SER A 327 -12.90 9.92 23.81
C SER A 327 -13.33 9.56 22.39
N PRO A 328 -13.12 10.43 21.40
CA PRO A 328 -13.43 10.12 20.00
C PRO A 328 -12.75 8.84 19.46
N ASP A 329 -11.59 8.50 19.99
CA ASP A 329 -10.85 7.28 19.60
C ASP A 329 -11.60 6.00 20.03
N ASP A 330 -12.28 6.03 21.17
CA ASP A 330 -13.00 4.87 21.68
C ASP A 330 -14.18 4.48 20.78
N PHE A 331 -14.73 5.44 20.02
CA PHE A 331 -15.79 5.18 19.03
C PHE A 331 -15.27 4.44 17.79
N ARG A 332 -13.94 4.38 17.59
CA ARG A 332 -13.33 3.79 16.41
C ARG A 332 -12.67 2.44 16.67
N GLU A 333 -12.56 2.03 17.94
CA GLU A 333 -12.02 0.72 18.28
C GLU A 333 -12.99 -0.39 17.84
N GLY A 334 -12.47 -1.32 17.01
CA GLY A 334 -13.26 -2.40 16.40
C GLY A 334 -14.19 -1.92 15.28
N LEU A 335 -13.97 -0.72 14.74
CA LEU A 335 -14.72 -0.17 13.62
C LEU A 335 -14.04 -0.53 12.29
N THR A 336 -14.75 -1.21 11.42
CA THR A 336 -14.45 -1.29 9.99
C THR A 336 -15.38 -0.39 9.23
N ALA A 337 -14.88 0.51 8.38
CA ALA A 337 -15.71 1.38 7.57
C ALA A 337 -15.09 1.67 6.20
N VAL A 338 -15.95 1.75 5.19
CA VAL A 338 -15.62 2.20 3.84
C VAL A 338 -16.41 3.46 3.55
N ILE A 339 -15.69 4.53 3.19
CA ILE A 339 -16.26 5.84 2.87
C ILE A 339 -16.01 6.13 1.39
N SER A 340 -17.04 6.26 0.59
CA SER A 340 -16.98 6.61 -0.83
C SER A 340 -17.73 7.92 -1.07
N VAL A 341 -17.04 8.91 -1.63
CA VAL A 341 -17.65 10.17 -2.05
C VAL A 341 -17.41 10.40 -3.53
N LYS A 342 -18.41 10.95 -4.21
CA LYS A 342 -18.31 11.34 -5.63
C LYS A 342 -18.29 12.86 -5.69
N VAL A 343 -17.13 13.43 -5.96
CA VAL A 343 -16.91 14.88 -5.98
C VAL A 343 -16.74 15.35 -7.41
N PRO A 344 -17.53 16.32 -7.90
CA PRO A 344 -17.41 16.80 -9.29
C PRO A 344 -16.07 17.45 -9.61
N GLU A 345 -15.50 18.20 -8.67
CA GLU A 345 -14.21 18.89 -8.81
C GLU A 345 -13.32 18.61 -7.60
N PRO A 346 -12.75 17.39 -7.48
CA PRO A 346 -11.93 17.07 -6.32
C PRO A 346 -10.58 17.78 -6.39
N GLN A 347 -10.17 18.35 -5.26
CA GLN A 347 -8.89 18.99 -5.05
C GLN A 347 -8.04 18.07 -4.17
N PHE A 348 -6.96 17.52 -4.72
CA PHE A 348 -6.07 16.67 -3.99
C PHE A 348 -4.77 17.38 -3.60
N GLU A 349 -4.21 17.02 -2.45
CA GLU A 349 -2.87 17.41 -2.08
C GLU A 349 -1.86 16.55 -2.87
N GLY A 350 -1.39 17.06 -4.02
CA GLY A 350 -0.39 16.41 -4.87
C GLY A 350 -0.94 15.51 -5.98
N GLN A 351 -0.02 15.09 -6.86
CA GLN A 351 -0.32 14.33 -8.08
C GLN A 351 -0.77 12.88 -7.79
N THR A 352 -0.32 12.31 -6.69
CA THR A 352 -0.65 10.94 -6.27
C THR A 352 -2.07 10.78 -5.73
N LYS A 353 -2.80 11.90 -5.57
CA LYS A 353 -4.22 11.95 -5.15
C LYS A 353 -4.51 11.24 -3.82
N THR A 354 -3.54 11.21 -2.92
CA THR A 354 -3.62 10.47 -1.65
C THR A 354 -4.49 11.13 -0.59
N LYS A 355 -4.75 12.45 -0.70
CA LYS A 355 -5.50 13.22 0.29
C LYS A 355 -6.43 14.24 -0.36
N LEU A 356 -7.70 14.25 0.06
CA LEU A 356 -8.69 15.22 -0.41
C LEU A 356 -8.62 16.51 0.39
N GLY A 357 -8.61 17.67 -0.33
CA GLY A 357 -8.52 19.00 0.25
C GLY A 357 -9.80 19.84 0.22
N ASN A 358 -10.88 19.37 -0.41
CA ASN A 358 -12.14 20.13 -0.53
C ASN A 358 -12.81 20.37 0.84
N ASP A 359 -12.75 21.57 1.39
CA ASP A 359 -13.29 21.90 2.71
C ASP A 359 -14.80 21.66 2.86
N GLU A 360 -15.58 21.92 1.78
CA GLU A 360 -17.03 21.74 1.77
C GLU A 360 -17.46 20.28 1.98
N VAL A 361 -16.65 19.32 1.55
CA VAL A 361 -16.96 17.88 1.66
C VAL A 361 -17.00 17.43 3.11
N MET A 362 -16.18 18.00 3.99
CA MET A 362 -16.21 17.70 5.43
C MET A 362 -17.59 17.97 6.03
N GLY A 363 -18.17 19.13 5.73
CA GLY A 363 -19.50 19.51 6.25
C GLY A 363 -20.63 18.65 5.68
N ILE A 364 -20.51 18.25 4.40
CA ILE A 364 -21.49 17.39 3.72
C ILE A 364 -21.51 16.01 4.38
N VAL A 365 -20.36 15.34 4.45
CA VAL A 365 -20.23 14.00 5.04
C VAL A 365 -20.65 14.01 6.51
N ASN A 366 -20.17 15.00 7.31
CA ASN A 366 -20.57 15.14 8.71
C ASN A 366 -22.09 15.26 8.88
N SER A 367 -22.77 16.01 7.99
CA SER A 367 -24.22 16.19 8.06
C SER A 367 -24.97 14.89 7.76
N ILE A 368 -24.58 14.16 6.69
CA ILE A 368 -25.23 12.91 6.27
C ILE A 368 -25.02 11.82 7.32
N VAL A 369 -23.78 11.61 7.75
CA VAL A 369 -23.45 10.62 8.80
C VAL A 369 -24.17 10.95 10.10
N GLY A 370 -24.13 12.22 10.52
CA GLY A 370 -24.75 12.66 11.76
C GLY A 370 -26.25 12.41 11.81
N GLN A 371 -26.95 12.60 10.68
CA GLN A 371 -28.39 12.35 10.59
C GLN A 371 -28.69 10.85 10.60
N GLN A 372 -28.18 10.10 9.62
CA GLN A 372 -28.58 8.72 9.40
C GLN A 372 -28.07 7.76 10.48
N LEU A 373 -26.86 7.99 11.01
CA LEU A 373 -26.36 7.18 12.12
C LEU A 373 -27.18 7.43 13.41
N SER A 374 -27.61 8.68 13.66
CA SER A 374 -28.49 8.95 14.81
C SER A 374 -29.83 8.24 14.65
N ASP A 375 -30.42 8.28 13.47
CA ASP A 375 -31.68 7.59 13.17
C ASP A 375 -31.50 6.07 13.34
N TYR A 376 -30.43 5.49 12.81
CA TYR A 376 -30.13 4.06 12.99
C TYR A 376 -30.01 3.64 14.46
N LEU A 377 -29.27 4.41 15.27
CA LEU A 377 -29.10 4.10 16.70
C LEU A 377 -30.40 4.14 17.48
N GLU A 378 -31.35 5.02 17.09
CA GLU A 378 -32.68 5.10 17.71
C GLU A 378 -33.60 3.95 17.26
N GLU A 379 -33.51 3.53 15.99
CA GLU A 379 -34.31 2.44 15.41
C GLU A 379 -33.82 1.05 15.81
N HIS A 380 -32.50 0.90 16.11
CA HIS A 380 -31.85 -0.38 16.41
C HIS A 380 -31.22 -0.40 17.82
N PRO A 381 -32.04 -0.30 18.90
CA PRO A 381 -31.51 -0.13 20.27
C PRO A 381 -30.73 -1.33 20.81
N LYS A 382 -30.91 -2.53 20.22
CA LYS A 382 -30.15 -3.73 20.61
C LYS A 382 -28.71 -3.65 20.07
N GLU A 383 -28.58 -3.34 18.80
CA GLU A 383 -27.30 -3.15 18.09
C GLU A 383 -26.55 -1.95 18.70
N ALA A 384 -27.24 -0.84 18.90
CA ALA A 384 -26.69 0.33 19.57
C ALA A 384 -26.10 -0.02 20.94
N LYS A 385 -26.80 -0.84 21.75
CA LYS A 385 -26.29 -1.28 23.04
C LYS A 385 -25.01 -2.10 22.92
N VAL A 386 -24.94 -3.03 21.96
CA VAL A 386 -23.75 -3.86 21.74
C VAL A 386 -22.55 -2.99 21.34
N ILE A 387 -22.76 -2.04 20.42
CA ILE A 387 -21.73 -1.07 20.01
C ILE A 387 -21.26 -0.25 21.23
N PHE A 388 -22.19 0.24 22.06
CA PHE A 388 -21.82 1.01 23.25
C PHE A 388 -21.10 0.19 24.31
N ASP A 389 -21.47 -1.06 24.52
CA ASP A 389 -20.75 -1.93 25.44
C ASP A 389 -19.28 -2.13 24.97
N LYS A 390 -19.04 -2.23 23.64
CA LYS A 390 -17.68 -2.25 23.04
C LYS A 390 -16.96 -0.92 23.28
N ILE A 391 -17.59 0.23 23.03
CA ILE A 391 -17.01 1.57 23.23
C ILE A 391 -16.61 1.79 24.71
N VAL A 392 -17.43 1.36 25.65
CA VAL A 392 -17.13 1.46 27.09
C VAL A 392 -15.93 0.59 27.44
N LEU A 393 -15.85 -0.62 26.88
CA LEU A 393 -14.69 -1.51 27.06
C LEU A 393 -13.41 -0.87 26.51
N ALA A 394 -13.46 -0.27 25.32
CA ALA A 394 -12.36 0.48 24.72
C ALA A 394 -11.89 1.63 25.62
N ALA A 395 -12.82 2.46 26.13
CA ALA A 395 -12.52 3.56 27.04
C ALA A 395 -11.86 3.07 28.35
N GLN A 396 -12.31 1.94 28.90
CA GLN A 396 -11.69 1.33 30.08
C GLN A 396 -10.27 0.85 29.79
N ALA A 397 -10.07 0.17 28.67
CA ALA A 397 -8.77 -0.32 28.22
C ALA A 397 -7.78 0.85 28.02
N ARG A 398 -8.22 1.93 27.34
CA ARG A 398 -7.42 3.15 27.13
C ARG A 398 -7.04 3.81 28.47
N GLN A 399 -7.98 3.93 29.41
CA GLN A 399 -7.67 4.49 30.74
C GLN A 399 -6.66 3.63 31.50
N ALA A 400 -6.78 2.30 31.42
CA ALA A 400 -5.81 1.38 32.02
C ALA A 400 -4.42 1.55 31.40
N ALA A 401 -4.36 1.62 30.06
CA ALA A 401 -3.13 1.88 29.33
C ALA A 401 -2.49 3.23 29.70
N ARG A 402 -3.28 4.29 29.82
CA ARG A 402 -2.80 5.61 30.27
C ARG A 402 -2.20 5.56 31.67
N LYS A 403 -2.88 4.93 32.63
CA LYS A 403 -2.35 4.76 34.00
C LYS A 403 -1.06 3.98 34.01
N ALA A 404 -0.95 2.92 33.21
CA ALA A 404 0.29 2.16 33.06
C ALA A 404 1.43 3.04 32.52
N ARG A 405 1.17 3.82 31.45
CA ARG A 405 2.15 4.79 30.89
C ARG A 405 2.59 5.84 31.91
N GLU A 406 1.67 6.47 32.63
CA GLU A 406 1.98 7.47 33.67
C GLU A 406 2.86 6.88 34.77
N THR A 407 2.61 5.62 35.15
CA THR A 407 3.44 4.90 36.14
C THR A 407 4.86 4.67 35.65
N VAL A 408 5.01 4.31 34.36
CA VAL A 408 6.31 4.11 33.72
C VAL A 408 7.04 5.45 33.55
N GLN A 409 6.34 6.50 33.11
CA GLN A 409 6.92 7.84 32.96
C GLN A 409 7.38 8.42 34.30
N ARG A 410 6.63 8.25 35.38
CA ARG A 410 7.05 8.66 36.75
C ARG A 410 8.29 7.92 37.22
N LYS A 411 8.42 6.63 36.89
CA LYS A 411 9.63 5.84 37.15
C LYS A 411 10.80 6.28 36.26
N GLY A 412 10.54 6.62 35.00
CA GLY A 412 11.55 7.08 34.04
C GLY A 412 12.01 8.52 34.28
N ALA A 413 11.15 9.42 34.78
CA ALA A 413 11.53 10.78 35.12
C ALA A 413 12.51 10.87 36.32
N LEU A 414 12.52 9.87 37.19
CA LEU A 414 13.47 9.71 38.28
C LEU A 414 14.81 9.10 37.83
N SER A 415 14.84 8.44 36.64
CA SER A 415 16.04 7.75 36.12
C SER A 415 16.67 8.39 34.87
N GLY A 416 16.24 9.60 34.46
CA GLY A 416 16.73 10.27 33.24
C GLY A 416 16.37 9.47 31.98
N PHE A 417 16.13 10.10 30.85
CA PHE A 417 15.91 9.45 29.54
C PHE A 417 17.13 8.61 29.14
N SER A 418 17.29 7.41 29.72
CA SER A 418 18.35 6.51 29.30
C SER A 418 17.84 5.64 28.17
N LEU A 419 18.60 5.60 27.09
CA LEU A 419 18.41 4.66 25.99
C LEU A 419 18.35 3.21 26.53
N PRO A 420 17.67 2.28 25.85
CA PRO A 420 17.61 0.89 26.28
C PRO A 420 19.03 0.38 26.58
N GLY A 421 19.25 -0.25 27.72
CA GLY A 421 20.58 -0.72 28.12
C GLY A 421 21.19 -1.73 27.14
N LYS A 422 20.36 -2.33 26.28
CA LYS A 422 20.79 -3.23 25.22
C LYS A 422 21.15 -2.54 23.91
N LEU A 423 20.73 -1.30 23.70
CA LEU A 423 21.04 -0.55 22.48
C LEU A 423 22.52 -0.21 22.42
N ALA A 424 23.19 -0.69 21.38
CA ALA A 424 24.50 -0.18 21.00
C ALA A 424 24.30 0.94 19.98
N ASP A 425 24.25 2.18 20.46
CA ASP A 425 23.98 3.37 19.63
C ASP A 425 25.15 3.72 18.71
N CYS A 426 24.91 4.57 17.72
CA CYS A 426 25.92 5.13 16.82
C CYS A 426 26.32 6.55 17.24
N SER A 427 27.41 7.05 16.68
CA SER A 427 27.97 8.36 17.03
C SER A 427 27.30 9.51 16.28
N ASP A 428 26.93 9.32 15.04
CA ASP A 428 26.24 10.32 14.21
C ASP A 428 24.82 10.57 14.77
N ARG A 429 24.36 11.80 14.65
CA ARG A 429 23.06 12.26 15.13
C ARG A 429 22.12 12.67 14.00
N ASP A 430 22.59 12.64 12.76
CA ASP A 430 21.78 12.92 11.58
C ASP A 430 20.93 11.70 11.21
N PRO A 431 19.60 11.74 11.40
CA PRO A 431 18.74 10.59 11.13
C PRO A 431 18.85 10.07 9.70
N ALA A 432 19.12 10.97 8.74
CA ALA A 432 19.22 10.61 7.32
C ALA A 432 20.44 9.73 7.02
N LYS A 433 21.48 9.78 7.89
CA LYS A 433 22.72 9.01 7.73
C LYS A 433 22.75 7.76 8.61
N THR A 434 21.90 7.68 9.63
CA THR A 434 21.96 6.65 10.65
C THR A 434 21.00 5.50 10.40
N GLU A 435 21.38 4.31 10.85
CA GLU A 435 20.69 3.06 10.65
C GLU A 435 20.52 2.31 11.96
N LEU A 436 19.32 1.75 12.22
CA LEU A 436 19.06 0.88 13.36
C LEU A 436 18.83 -0.55 12.87
N TYR A 437 19.64 -1.48 13.33
CA TYR A 437 19.43 -2.91 13.13
C TYR A 437 18.65 -3.50 14.30
N LEU A 438 17.51 -4.09 14.02
CA LEU A 438 16.75 -4.96 14.94
C LEU A 438 17.24 -6.38 14.71
N VAL A 439 18.00 -6.93 15.66
CA VAL A 439 18.72 -8.20 15.47
C VAL A 439 18.11 -9.30 16.35
N GLU A 440 17.90 -10.45 15.78
CA GLU A 440 17.41 -11.61 16.51
C GLU A 440 18.48 -12.14 17.48
N GLY A 441 18.15 -12.12 18.78
CA GLY A 441 18.93 -12.73 19.83
C GLY A 441 20.20 -11.97 20.22
N ASP A 442 20.72 -12.32 21.41
CA ASP A 442 21.93 -11.70 21.98
C ASP A 442 23.21 -12.18 21.27
N SER A 443 23.23 -13.40 20.71
CA SER A 443 24.39 -13.97 20.01
C SER A 443 24.68 -13.21 18.71
N ALA A 444 23.70 -13.17 17.79
CA ALA A 444 23.83 -12.42 16.54
C ALA A 444 23.99 -10.93 16.82
N GLY A 445 23.30 -10.38 17.83
CA GLY A 445 23.49 -9.02 18.31
C GLY A 445 24.92 -8.74 18.78
N GLY A 446 25.61 -9.71 19.36
CA GLY A 446 27.03 -9.63 19.75
C GLY A 446 27.96 -9.51 18.55
N SER A 447 27.79 -10.38 17.54
CA SER A 447 28.55 -10.34 16.29
C SER A 447 28.29 -9.02 15.53
N ALA A 448 27.01 -8.58 15.43
CA ALA A 448 26.64 -7.34 14.79
C ALA A 448 27.25 -6.11 15.49
N LYS A 449 27.26 -6.08 16.82
CA LYS A 449 27.91 -5.00 17.60
C LYS A 449 29.40 -4.89 17.36
N GLN A 450 30.06 -6.00 17.12
CA GLN A 450 31.50 -6.02 16.83
C GLN A 450 31.79 -5.66 15.38
N GLY A 451 30.99 -6.16 14.43
CA GLY A 451 31.20 -5.97 12.99
C GLY A 451 30.75 -4.61 12.45
N ARG A 452 29.82 -3.91 13.11
CA ARG A 452 29.20 -2.67 12.62
C ARG A 452 30.15 -1.48 12.45
N ASP A 453 29.80 -0.54 11.60
CA ASP A 453 30.40 0.81 11.67
C ASP A 453 29.70 1.61 12.78
N ARG A 454 30.48 1.93 13.83
CA ARG A 454 29.99 2.65 15.02
C ARG A 454 29.61 4.10 14.74
N ASN A 455 30.00 4.65 13.60
CA ASN A 455 29.69 6.03 13.28
C ASN A 455 28.20 6.18 12.97
N PHE A 456 27.62 5.29 12.16
CA PHE A 456 26.23 5.45 11.67
C PHE A 456 25.31 4.24 11.92
N GLN A 457 25.82 3.10 12.40
CA GLN A 457 25.00 1.91 12.64
C GLN A 457 24.78 1.66 14.13
N ALA A 458 23.52 1.57 14.52
CA ALA A 458 23.06 1.17 15.84
C ALA A 458 22.51 -0.25 15.83
N ILE A 459 22.69 -1.00 16.93
CA ILE A 459 22.23 -2.38 17.07
C ILE A 459 21.33 -2.51 18.29
N LEU A 460 20.11 -3.02 18.10
CA LEU A 460 19.18 -3.39 19.15
C LEU A 460 18.89 -4.89 19.07
N PRO A 461 19.47 -5.73 19.95
CA PRO A 461 19.13 -7.14 20.03
C PRO A 461 17.73 -7.31 20.64
N LEU A 462 16.90 -8.17 20.02
CA LEU A 462 15.59 -8.55 20.51
C LEU A 462 15.69 -9.91 21.22
N ARG A 463 14.95 -10.10 22.32
CA ARG A 463 14.94 -11.39 23.05
C ARG A 463 13.88 -12.33 22.47
N GLY A 464 14.18 -12.95 21.32
CA GLY A 464 13.28 -13.90 20.68
C GLY A 464 12.02 -13.25 20.10
N LYS A 465 10.93 -14.00 20.08
CA LYS A 465 9.66 -13.57 19.50
C LYS A 465 9.05 -12.42 20.30
N ILE A 466 8.84 -11.28 19.65
CA ILE A 466 8.12 -10.16 20.26
C ILE A 466 6.62 -10.49 20.41
N LEU A 467 5.91 -9.70 21.20
CA LEU A 467 4.46 -9.86 21.38
C LEU A 467 3.74 -9.75 20.02
N ASN A 468 2.85 -10.72 19.74
CA ASN A 468 1.93 -10.60 18.61
C ASN A 468 0.89 -9.52 18.92
N VAL A 469 1.07 -8.36 18.28
CA VAL A 469 0.23 -7.19 18.52
C VAL A 469 -1.12 -7.28 17.83
N GLU A 470 -1.31 -8.24 16.93
CA GLU A 470 -2.63 -8.51 16.32
C GLU A 470 -3.62 -9.04 17.36
N LYS A 471 -3.16 -9.93 18.23
CA LYS A 471 -3.97 -10.57 19.28
C LYS A 471 -3.98 -9.83 20.62
N ALA A 472 -3.08 -8.88 20.80
CA ALA A 472 -2.85 -8.26 22.09
C ALA A 472 -3.67 -7.01 22.29
N MET A 473 -4.33 -6.89 23.43
CA MET A 473 -4.95 -5.63 23.87
C MET A 473 -3.90 -4.52 23.93
N GLN A 474 -4.24 -3.33 23.54
CA GLN A 474 -3.35 -2.16 23.43
C GLN A 474 -2.49 -1.92 24.68
N HIS A 475 -3.05 -2.07 25.88
CA HIS A 475 -2.28 -1.89 27.13
C HIS A 475 -1.14 -2.91 27.27
N ARG A 476 -1.33 -4.15 26.82
CA ARG A 476 -0.28 -5.19 26.83
C ARG A 476 0.83 -4.89 25.83
N VAL A 477 0.47 -4.32 24.69
CA VAL A 477 1.45 -3.90 23.68
C VAL A 477 2.41 -2.88 24.29
N PHE A 478 1.87 -1.86 24.97
CA PHE A 478 2.69 -0.84 25.62
C PHE A 478 3.37 -1.30 26.92
N ASP A 479 2.96 -2.42 27.52
CA ASP A 479 3.64 -3.00 28.67
C ASP A 479 4.79 -3.94 28.28
N SER A 480 4.85 -4.40 27.03
CA SER A 480 5.94 -5.25 26.52
C SER A 480 7.28 -4.51 26.52
N ASP A 481 8.28 -5.10 27.20
CA ASP A 481 9.62 -4.50 27.31
C ASP A 481 10.32 -4.42 25.94
N GLU A 482 10.15 -5.42 25.08
CA GLU A 482 10.77 -5.40 23.75
C GLU A 482 10.18 -4.29 22.87
N ILE A 483 8.86 -4.09 22.91
CA ILE A 483 8.18 -3.00 22.20
C ILE A 483 8.61 -1.64 22.75
N LYS A 484 8.69 -1.49 24.08
CA LYS A 484 9.23 -0.27 24.73
C LYS A 484 10.66 0.03 24.27
N ASN A 485 11.49 -0.99 24.17
CA ASN A 485 12.87 -0.83 23.70
C ASN A 485 12.94 -0.33 22.26
N ILE A 486 12.06 -0.84 21.37
CA ILE A 486 11.98 -0.37 19.98
C ILE A 486 11.56 1.11 19.94
N TYR A 487 10.49 1.50 20.63
CA TYR A 487 10.05 2.91 20.70
C TYR A 487 11.15 3.84 21.23
N THR A 488 11.78 3.44 22.33
CA THR A 488 12.82 4.26 22.96
C THR A 488 14.07 4.35 22.07
N ALA A 489 14.44 3.28 21.38
CA ALA A 489 15.56 3.28 20.44
C ALA A 489 15.29 4.20 19.26
N LEU A 490 14.08 4.12 18.66
CA LEU A 490 13.66 4.96 17.55
C LEU A 490 13.53 6.45 17.95
N GLY A 491 13.28 6.73 19.23
CA GLY A 491 13.09 8.09 19.73
C GLY A 491 11.68 8.64 19.44
N VAL A 492 10.76 7.81 18.97
CA VAL A 492 9.39 8.20 18.64
C VAL A 492 8.44 7.99 19.81
N THR A 493 7.38 8.78 19.83
CA THR A 493 6.26 8.62 20.77
C THR A 493 4.99 8.39 19.99
N ILE A 494 4.13 7.51 20.49
CA ILE A 494 2.80 7.30 19.95
C ILE A 494 1.80 8.12 20.74
N GLY A 495 0.89 8.74 20.03
CA GLY A 495 -0.23 9.52 20.54
C GLY A 495 0.12 10.97 20.77
N THR A 496 -0.63 11.83 20.10
CA THR A 496 -0.78 13.26 20.38
C THR A 496 -2.01 13.48 21.27
N GLU A 497 -2.30 14.73 21.65
CA GLU A 497 -3.57 15.05 22.34
C GLU A 497 -4.78 14.89 21.41
N GLU A 498 -4.57 15.00 20.09
CA GLU A 498 -5.61 14.95 19.06
C GLU A 498 -5.79 13.55 18.44
N ASP A 499 -4.71 12.76 18.37
CA ASP A 499 -4.72 11.40 17.83
C ASP A 499 -3.85 10.48 18.70
N SER A 500 -4.49 9.49 19.31
CA SER A 500 -3.79 8.54 20.21
C SER A 500 -2.87 7.57 19.48
N GLN A 501 -2.93 7.50 18.16
CA GLN A 501 -2.13 6.60 17.31
C GLN A 501 -1.08 7.32 16.46
N ALA A 502 -1.14 8.65 16.34
CA ALA A 502 -0.19 9.42 15.54
C ALA A 502 1.26 9.22 16.00
N LEU A 503 2.16 9.03 15.05
CA LEU A 503 3.58 8.86 15.31
C LEU A 503 4.32 10.20 15.13
N ASN A 504 5.10 10.61 16.14
CA ASN A 504 5.93 11.81 16.00
C ASN A 504 7.24 11.49 15.29
N LEU A 505 7.24 11.62 13.94
CA LEU A 505 8.40 11.36 13.10
C LEU A 505 9.52 12.42 13.23
N GLU A 506 9.22 13.64 13.72
CA GLU A 506 10.25 14.68 13.90
C GLU A 506 11.36 14.29 14.88
N LYS A 507 11.04 13.36 15.79
CA LYS A 507 11.97 12.82 16.76
C LYS A 507 12.64 11.51 16.35
N LEU A 508 12.33 11.02 15.15
CA LEU A 508 12.90 9.78 14.64
C LEU A 508 14.43 9.89 14.55
N ARG A 509 15.12 8.90 15.12
CA ARG A 509 16.58 8.92 15.24
C ARG A 509 17.29 8.22 14.08
N TYR A 510 16.60 7.40 13.31
CA TYR A 510 17.17 6.61 12.23
C TYR A 510 16.19 6.55 11.04
N HIS A 511 16.64 6.98 9.86
CA HIS A 511 15.84 6.88 8.63
C HIS A 511 16.02 5.54 7.91
N LYS A 512 16.75 4.59 8.51
CA LYS A 512 16.77 3.19 8.10
C LYS A 512 16.63 2.31 9.33
N VAL A 513 15.54 1.53 9.36
CA VAL A 513 15.26 0.51 10.37
C VAL A 513 15.34 -0.83 9.67
N ILE A 514 16.36 -1.61 10.00
CA ILE A 514 16.71 -2.83 9.27
C ILE A 514 16.41 -4.03 10.17
N ILE A 515 15.50 -4.88 9.74
CA ILE A 515 15.17 -6.15 10.39
C ILE A 515 16.19 -7.19 9.92
N MET A 516 16.91 -7.78 10.86
CA MET A 516 17.95 -8.76 10.59
C MET A 516 17.74 -10.00 11.48
N THR A 517 17.15 -11.03 10.92
CA THR A 517 16.78 -12.30 11.57
C THR A 517 17.49 -13.47 10.93
N ASP A 518 17.50 -14.60 11.61
CA ASP A 518 18.02 -15.85 11.09
C ASP A 518 17.25 -16.31 9.84
N ALA A 519 17.91 -17.06 8.95
CA ALA A 519 17.31 -17.55 7.72
C ALA A 519 16.55 -18.88 7.93
N ASP A 520 15.84 -18.98 9.04
CA ASP A 520 15.04 -20.16 9.42
C ASP A 520 13.55 -19.78 9.63
N VAL A 521 12.74 -20.76 9.98
CA VAL A 521 11.29 -20.55 10.21
C VAL A 521 11.01 -19.65 11.42
N ASP A 522 11.86 -19.67 12.45
CA ASP A 522 11.71 -18.82 13.62
C ASP A 522 12.07 -17.38 13.32
N GLY A 523 13.15 -17.14 12.55
CA GLY A 523 13.52 -15.81 12.08
C GLY A 523 12.48 -15.22 11.15
N SER A 524 11.88 -16.01 10.26
CA SER A 524 10.77 -15.57 9.41
C SER A 524 9.55 -15.17 10.24
N HIS A 525 9.25 -15.92 11.31
CA HIS A 525 8.17 -15.59 12.24
C HIS A 525 8.46 -14.28 13.01
N ILE A 526 9.69 -14.08 13.48
CA ILE A 526 10.11 -12.85 14.17
C ILE A 526 9.99 -11.64 13.23
N THR A 527 10.43 -11.78 11.97
CA THR A 527 10.25 -10.76 10.94
C THR A 527 8.77 -10.41 10.77
N THR A 528 7.90 -11.42 10.66
CA THR A 528 6.45 -11.21 10.52
C THR A 528 5.87 -10.49 11.74
N LEU A 529 6.26 -10.84 12.96
CA LEU A 529 5.82 -10.16 14.18
C LEU A 529 6.25 -8.69 14.21
N ILE A 530 7.49 -8.39 13.79
CA ILE A 530 8.00 -7.01 13.73
C ILE A 530 7.26 -6.22 12.64
N LEU A 531 7.03 -6.82 11.47
CA LEU A 531 6.25 -6.19 10.38
C LEU A 531 4.81 -5.95 10.80
N THR A 532 4.16 -6.90 11.49
CA THR A 532 2.82 -6.71 12.08
C THR A 532 2.80 -5.52 13.02
N PHE A 533 3.81 -5.42 13.89
CA PHE A 533 3.94 -4.29 14.82
C PHE A 533 4.13 -2.97 14.07
N PHE A 534 5.00 -2.89 13.08
CA PHE A 534 5.19 -1.67 12.30
C PHE A 534 3.95 -1.31 11.49
N PHE A 535 3.31 -2.26 10.83
CA PHE A 535 2.08 -2.03 10.07
C PHE A 535 0.95 -1.50 10.95
N ARG A 536 0.81 -2.02 12.18
CA ARG A 536 -0.29 -1.67 13.09
C ARG A 536 -0.07 -0.41 13.92
N TYR A 537 1.19 -0.09 14.27
CA TYR A 537 1.50 0.97 15.24
C TYR A 537 2.48 2.03 14.74
N MET A 538 3.15 1.78 13.62
CA MET A 538 4.17 2.67 13.05
C MET A 538 4.12 2.65 11.53
N ARG A 539 2.92 2.65 10.96
CA ARG A 539 2.69 2.51 9.53
C ARG A 539 3.43 3.57 8.72
N GLU A 540 3.50 4.79 9.24
CA GLU A 540 4.20 5.92 8.64
C GLU A 540 5.70 5.64 8.41
N LEU A 541 6.33 4.75 9.20
CA LEU A 541 7.72 4.35 8.93
C LEU A 541 7.85 3.54 7.64
N ILE A 542 6.85 2.71 7.32
CA ILE A 542 6.82 1.93 6.08
C ILE A 542 6.50 2.86 4.90
N GLU A 543 5.49 3.71 5.04
CA GLU A 543 5.04 4.64 4.01
C GLU A 543 6.13 5.66 3.62
N ASN A 544 6.95 6.10 4.58
CA ASN A 544 8.11 6.95 4.33
C ASN A 544 9.36 6.16 3.87
N GLY A 545 9.26 4.85 3.68
CA GLY A 545 10.33 4.03 3.15
C GLY A 545 11.51 3.80 4.10
N TYR A 546 11.29 3.87 5.42
CA TYR A 546 12.35 3.73 6.41
C TYR A 546 12.57 2.28 6.88
N VAL A 547 11.73 1.32 6.52
CA VAL A 547 11.79 -0.07 6.97
C VAL A 547 12.39 -0.97 5.90
N TYR A 548 13.36 -1.79 6.31
CA TYR A 548 14.08 -2.71 5.43
C TYR A 548 14.24 -4.08 6.08
N CYS A 549 14.32 -5.13 5.27
CA CYS A 549 14.77 -6.46 5.67
C CYS A 549 16.17 -6.72 5.10
N ALA A 550 17.09 -7.13 5.95
CA ALA A 550 18.42 -7.58 5.52
C ALA A 550 18.31 -8.97 4.88
N THR A 551 19.13 -9.21 3.87
CA THR A 551 19.20 -10.51 3.18
C THR A 551 20.62 -11.07 3.34
N PRO A 552 20.89 -11.82 4.43
CA PRO A 552 22.17 -12.48 4.61
C PRO A 552 22.34 -13.64 3.61
N PRO A 553 23.58 -14.05 3.26
CA PRO A 553 23.81 -15.19 2.41
C PRO A 553 23.44 -16.50 3.13
N LEU A 554 22.90 -17.46 2.36
CA LEU A 554 22.59 -18.80 2.85
C LEU A 554 23.81 -19.74 2.84
N TYR A 555 24.75 -19.50 1.95
CA TYR A 555 25.89 -20.42 1.75
C TYR A 555 27.22 -19.68 1.68
N LEU A 556 28.25 -20.32 2.22
CA LEU A 556 29.64 -19.97 2.04
C LEU A 556 30.39 -21.13 1.36
N ILE A 557 30.96 -20.87 0.20
CA ILE A 557 31.92 -21.77 -0.44
C ILE A 557 33.31 -21.38 0.06
N LYS A 558 34.00 -22.31 0.70
CA LYS A 558 35.33 -22.10 1.27
C LYS A 558 36.33 -23.13 0.77
N ARG A 559 37.62 -22.79 0.83
CA ARG A 559 38.73 -23.73 0.60
C ARG A 559 39.59 -23.75 1.85
N GLY A 560 39.48 -24.84 2.62
CA GLY A 560 40.02 -24.88 3.99
C GLY A 560 39.35 -23.84 4.86
N THR A 561 40.12 -22.89 5.38
CA THR A 561 39.59 -21.77 6.21
C THR A 561 39.29 -20.51 5.42
N LYS A 562 39.69 -20.45 4.12
CA LYS A 562 39.55 -19.24 3.30
C LYS A 562 38.18 -19.17 2.65
N PRO A 563 37.39 -18.10 2.87
CA PRO A 563 36.16 -17.86 2.12
C PRO A 563 36.48 -17.59 0.65
N ILE A 564 35.71 -18.18 -0.24
CA ILE A 564 35.87 -18.03 -1.70
C ILE A 564 34.69 -17.27 -2.27
N ARG A 565 33.45 -17.67 -1.94
CA ARG A 565 32.24 -17.02 -2.46
C ARG A 565 31.07 -17.21 -1.50
N TYR A 566 30.28 -16.15 -1.32
CA TYR A 566 28.99 -16.21 -0.66
C TYR A 566 27.90 -16.38 -1.72
N CYS A 567 26.84 -17.13 -1.40
CA CYS A 567 25.70 -17.37 -2.28
C CYS A 567 24.39 -17.20 -1.47
N TRP A 568 23.41 -16.57 -2.09
CA TRP A 568 22.12 -16.25 -1.48
C TRP A 568 21.04 -17.27 -1.84
N THR A 569 21.20 -17.97 -2.98
CA THR A 569 20.25 -18.99 -3.43
C THR A 569 20.98 -20.31 -3.75
N ASP A 570 20.21 -21.40 -3.87
CA ASP A 570 20.74 -22.69 -4.32
C ASP A 570 21.27 -22.63 -5.76
N GLU A 571 20.60 -21.88 -6.64
CA GLU A 571 21.00 -21.68 -8.02
C GLU A 571 22.38 -21.00 -8.09
N GLU A 572 22.58 -19.93 -7.31
CA GLU A 572 23.88 -19.26 -7.22
C GLU A 572 24.97 -20.20 -6.72
N ARG A 573 24.65 -21.02 -5.71
CA ARG A 573 25.55 -22.01 -5.16
C ARG A 573 25.94 -23.04 -6.22
N PHE A 574 24.96 -23.60 -6.95
CA PHE A 574 25.22 -24.58 -8.00
C PHE A 574 26.04 -23.96 -9.16
N ALA A 575 25.70 -22.75 -9.59
CA ALA A 575 26.44 -22.03 -10.63
C ALA A 575 27.88 -21.75 -10.20
N ALA A 576 28.09 -21.28 -8.98
CA ALA A 576 29.42 -21.01 -8.42
C ALA A 576 30.26 -22.28 -8.30
N MET A 577 29.68 -23.40 -7.83
CA MET A 577 30.38 -24.67 -7.77
C MET A 577 30.74 -25.20 -9.17
N ALA A 578 29.85 -25.07 -10.15
CA ALA A 578 30.11 -25.45 -11.53
C ALA A 578 31.24 -24.60 -12.13
N GLU A 579 31.30 -23.31 -11.86
CA GLU A 579 32.39 -22.43 -12.31
C GLU A 579 33.74 -22.81 -11.69
N LEU A 580 33.77 -23.03 -10.36
CA LEU A 580 34.98 -23.37 -9.62
C LEU A 580 35.53 -24.76 -10.01
N THR A 581 34.66 -25.69 -10.42
CA THR A 581 35.03 -27.05 -10.81
C THR A 581 35.39 -27.19 -12.31
N LYS A 582 35.05 -26.24 -13.18
CA LYS A 582 35.40 -26.23 -14.61
C LYS A 582 36.91 -26.32 -14.87
N ASN A 583 37.76 -25.95 -13.90
CA ASN A 583 39.21 -26.01 -13.98
C ASN A 583 39.81 -27.34 -13.52
N GLY A 584 39.05 -28.43 -13.45
CA GLY A 584 39.55 -29.81 -13.28
C GLY A 584 39.95 -30.21 -11.86
N THR A 585 39.76 -29.37 -10.84
CA THR A 585 40.05 -29.66 -9.43
C THR A 585 38.77 -29.83 -8.63
N VAL A 586 38.23 -31.04 -8.60
CA VAL A 586 36.99 -31.38 -7.84
C VAL A 586 37.23 -31.50 -6.33
N SER A 587 38.48 -31.47 -5.85
CA SER A 587 38.79 -31.67 -4.43
C SER A 587 39.25 -30.38 -3.75
N GLY A 588 38.62 -30.03 -2.66
CA GLY A 588 39.08 -29.03 -1.72
C GLY A 588 38.18 -27.82 -1.50
N TYR A 589 36.96 -27.80 -2.06
CA TYR A 589 35.94 -26.82 -1.71
C TYR A 589 34.88 -27.43 -0.77
N ASP A 590 34.63 -26.77 0.35
CA ASP A 590 33.56 -27.09 1.28
C ASP A 590 32.45 -26.06 1.11
N VAL A 591 31.20 -26.50 1.17
CA VAL A 591 30.02 -25.65 1.23
C VAL A 591 29.50 -25.65 2.66
N GLN A 592 29.55 -24.51 3.30
CA GLN A 592 28.94 -24.30 4.61
C GLN A 592 27.59 -23.62 4.39
N ARG A 593 26.53 -24.20 4.96
CA ARG A 593 25.22 -23.57 5.02
C ARG A 593 25.10 -22.84 6.35
N TYR A 594 24.71 -21.58 6.31
CA TYR A 594 24.37 -20.81 7.50
C TYR A 594 22.91 -21.08 7.89
N LYS A 595 22.70 -21.50 9.13
CA LYS A 595 21.35 -21.69 9.72
C LYS A 595 20.92 -20.45 10.49
N GLY A 596 21.86 -19.67 10.99
CA GLY A 596 21.60 -18.45 11.72
C GLY A 596 22.76 -17.46 11.65
N LEU A 597 22.46 -16.19 11.89
CA LEU A 597 23.42 -15.07 11.93
C LEU A 597 24.51 -15.25 13.01
N GLY A 598 24.19 -15.99 14.07
CA GLY A 598 25.13 -16.32 15.15
C GLY A 598 26.28 -17.25 14.71
N GLU A 599 26.18 -17.90 13.56
CA GLU A 599 27.24 -18.72 12.96
C GLU A 599 28.26 -17.88 12.17
N MET A 600 27.93 -16.62 11.85
CA MET A 600 28.82 -15.69 11.19
C MET A 600 29.69 -14.98 12.22
N ASN A 601 31.00 -14.89 11.92
CA ASN A 601 31.86 -14.00 12.69
C ASN A 601 31.58 -12.53 12.33
N PRO A 602 32.05 -11.56 13.14
CA PRO A 602 31.77 -10.14 12.90
C PRO A 602 32.20 -9.61 11.53
N GLU A 603 33.31 -10.10 11.01
CA GLU A 603 33.85 -9.70 9.69
C GLU A 603 32.95 -10.21 8.55
N GLN A 604 32.55 -11.48 8.62
CA GLN A 604 31.62 -12.07 7.64
C GLN A 604 30.27 -11.36 7.63
N LEU A 605 29.73 -11.04 8.82
CA LEU A 605 28.46 -10.34 8.93
C LEU A 605 28.55 -8.91 8.38
N TRP A 606 29.69 -8.23 8.60
CA TRP A 606 29.97 -6.94 8.00
C TRP A 606 30.00 -7.04 6.48
N GLU A 607 30.90 -7.85 5.94
CA GLU A 607 31.17 -7.96 4.49
C GLU A 607 29.94 -8.32 3.66
N THR A 608 29.01 -9.12 4.23
CA THR A 608 27.88 -9.68 3.48
C THR A 608 26.55 -8.96 3.73
N THR A 609 26.35 -8.42 4.93
CA THR A 609 25.01 -8.02 5.39
C THR A 609 24.96 -6.58 5.93
N MET A 610 26.07 -6.02 6.39
CA MET A 610 26.06 -4.72 7.05
C MET A 610 26.81 -3.62 6.27
N ASP A 611 27.81 -3.96 5.47
CA ASP A 611 28.55 -3.00 4.65
C ASP A 611 27.64 -2.39 3.57
N PRO A 612 27.40 -1.06 3.57
CA PRO A 612 26.56 -0.42 2.56
C PRO A 612 26.98 -0.66 1.11
N ALA A 613 28.27 -0.96 0.85
CA ALA A 613 28.78 -1.21 -0.48
C ALA A 613 28.41 -2.61 -1.02
N ASN A 614 28.20 -3.59 -0.15
CA ASN A 614 28.09 -5.00 -0.54
C ASN A 614 26.75 -5.65 -0.12
N ARG A 615 26.07 -5.08 0.87
CA ARG A 615 24.84 -5.66 1.44
C ARG A 615 23.65 -5.55 0.48
N THR A 616 22.73 -6.50 0.59
CA THR A 616 21.42 -6.43 -0.05
C THR A 616 20.35 -6.15 1.00
N LEU A 617 19.60 -5.06 0.81
CA LEU A 617 18.45 -4.70 1.63
C LEU A 617 17.20 -4.70 0.77
N ARG A 618 16.15 -5.37 1.25
CA ARG A 618 14.82 -5.30 0.67
C ARG A 618 14.00 -4.27 1.42
N GLN A 619 13.61 -3.19 0.76
CA GLN A 619 12.72 -2.18 1.32
C GLN A 619 11.32 -2.78 1.49
N VAL A 620 10.70 -2.50 2.63
CA VAL A 620 9.32 -2.91 2.89
C VAL A 620 8.40 -1.80 2.40
N THR A 621 7.45 -2.16 1.54
CA THR A 621 6.45 -1.25 0.97
C THR A 621 5.04 -1.79 1.24
N ILE A 622 4.07 -0.88 1.33
CA ILE A 622 2.65 -1.22 1.35
C ILE A 622 2.11 -0.86 -0.03
N GLU A 623 1.82 -1.85 -0.83
CA GLU A 623 1.28 -1.65 -2.18
C GLU A 623 -0.23 -1.51 -2.15
N ASN A 624 -0.88 -2.36 -1.37
CA ASN A 624 -2.31 -2.31 -1.08
C ASN A 624 -2.52 -2.47 0.44
N ALA A 625 -3.02 -1.41 1.08
CA ALA A 625 -3.22 -1.40 2.52
C ALA A 625 -4.33 -2.35 2.99
N MET A 626 -5.34 -2.54 2.17
CA MET A 626 -6.46 -3.45 2.42
C MET A 626 -5.99 -4.91 2.40
N GLU A 627 -5.22 -5.28 1.39
CA GLU A 627 -4.66 -6.63 1.28
C GLU A 627 -3.68 -6.91 2.42
N ALA A 628 -2.80 -5.96 2.73
CA ALA A 628 -1.90 -6.08 3.86
C ALA A 628 -2.65 -6.27 5.19
N ASP A 629 -3.74 -5.51 5.41
CA ASP A 629 -4.61 -5.68 6.58
C ASP A 629 -5.23 -7.08 6.62
N HIS A 630 -5.82 -7.54 5.52
CA HIS A 630 -6.42 -8.86 5.41
C HIS A 630 -5.40 -9.98 5.67
N ILE A 631 -4.20 -9.91 5.08
CA ILE A 631 -3.12 -10.89 5.29
C ILE A 631 -2.66 -10.90 6.75
N PHE A 632 -2.43 -9.72 7.37
CA PHE A 632 -2.02 -9.68 8.76
C PHE A 632 -3.11 -10.20 9.71
N SER A 633 -4.37 -9.84 9.49
CA SER A 633 -5.50 -10.35 10.28
C SER A 633 -5.65 -11.87 10.13
N MET A 634 -5.56 -12.39 8.91
CA MET A 634 -5.66 -13.84 8.64
C MET A 634 -4.48 -14.62 9.23
N LEU A 635 -3.23 -14.19 8.99
CA LEU A 635 -2.04 -14.93 9.42
C LEU A 635 -1.75 -14.78 10.91
N MET A 636 -1.99 -13.60 11.48
CA MET A 636 -1.59 -13.23 12.84
C MET A 636 -2.78 -13.11 13.80
N GLY A 637 -4.02 -13.10 13.31
CA GLY A 637 -5.25 -13.03 14.09
C GLY A 637 -5.58 -14.32 14.86
N ASP A 638 -6.70 -14.34 15.59
CA ASP A 638 -7.08 -15.45 16.46
C ASP A 638 -7.68 -16.64 15.70
N GLU A 639 -8.34 -16.38 14.54
CA GLU A 639 -8.98 -17.40 13.73
C GLU A 639 -7.97 -18.39 13.12
N VAL A 640 -8.20 -19.68 13.31
CA VAL A 640 -7.29 -20.74 12.84
C VAL A 640 -7.68 -21.26 11.47
N ALA A 641 -8.97 -21.34 11.17
CA ALA A 641 -9.47 -21.96 9.94
C ALA A 641 -9.00 -21.21 8.67
N PRO A 642 -9.12 -19.88 8.55
CA PRO A 642 -8.64 -19.13 7.38
C PRO A 642 -7.13 -19.27 7.18
N ARG A 643 -6.36 -19.25 8.27
CA ARG A 643 -4.91 -19.45 8.23
C ARG A 643 -4.53 -20.81 7.70
N ARG A 644 -5.22 -21.87 8.14
CA ARG A 644 -5.01 -23.23 7.65
C ARG A 644 -5.29 -23.33 6.16
N GLU A 645 -6.42 -22.79 5.71
CA GLU A 645 -6.81 -22.79 4.32
C GLU A 645 -5.79 -22.06 3.44
N PHE A 646 -5.33 -20.89 3.86
CA PHE A 646 -4.27 -20.15 3.17
C PHE A 646 -2.98 -20.96 3.06
N ILE A 647 -2.55 -21.63 4.14
CA ILE A 647 -1.35 -22.47 4.13
C ILE A 647 -1.52 -23.66 3.18
N GLU A 648 -2.68 -24.31 3.16
CA GLU A 648 -2.97 -25.45 2.29
C GLU A 648 -2.97 -25.02 0.81
N GLN A 649 -3.58 -23.88 0.48
CA GLN A 649 -3.62 -23.33 -0.88
C GLN A 649 -2.24 -22.89 -1.40
N ASN A 650 -1.38 -22.39 -0.52
CA ASN A 650 -0.06 -21.86 -0.87
C ASN A 650 1.10 -22.82 -0.55
N ALA A 651 0.83 -24.05 -0.12
CA ALA A 651 1.84 -25.01 0.29
C ALA A 651 2.86 -25.35 -0.82
N THR A 652 2.44 -25.29 -2.07
CA THR A 652 3.29 -25.55 -3.25
C THR A 652 4.35 -24.48 -3.48
N TYR A 653 4.12 -23.24 -2.99
CA TYR A 653 5.07 -22.13 -3.10
C TYR A 653 6.04 -22.04 -1.92
N ALA A 654 5.82 -22.83 -0.87
CA ALA A 654 6.66 -22.81 0.31
C ALA A 654 7.96 -23.58 0.07
N ASN A 655 9.09 -22.88 0.07
CA ASN A 655 10.42 -23.51 0.20
C ASN A 655 10.59 -23.98 1.65
N ILE A 656 10.07 -25.17 1.95
CA ILE A 656 10.24 -25.78 3.27
C ILE A 656 11.50 -26.61 3.24
N ASP A 657 12.42 -26.27 4.11
CA ASP A 657 13.57 -27.08 4.44
C ASP A 657 13.11 -28.22 5.35
N ALA A 658 12.82 -29.38 4.77
CA ALA A 658 12.41 -30.59 5.49
C ALA A 658 13.62 -31.42 5.92
#